data_15ed0acd177867ee7b97ed1426dfeb27
#
_entry.id   15ed0acd177867ee7b97ed1426dfeb27
#
_cell.length_a   1.000
_cell.length_b   1.000
_cell.length_c   1.000
_cell.angle_alpha   90.00
_cell.angle_beta   90.00
_cell.angle_gamma   90.00
#
_symmetry.space_group_name_H-M   'P 1'
#
loop_
_entity.id
_entity.type
_entity.pdbx_description
1 polymer ?
#
loop_
_entity_poly.entity_id
_entity_poly.type
_entity_poly.pdbx_seq_one_letter_code
_entity_poly.pdbx_strand_id
1 'polypeptide(L)'
;MARNRKRVATKKRAGVRKLTDEQVDVKEVASVEPPREEVLFTPGPRKPRPKGVPAARLSHHKKRSAWFQNRATWPVRQAPVRKLVQERARVKKTLATPAKVSGKWESVGPSNIGGRITSLVCHPSHPERIWAGAAGGGVWQSNDAGQTWRTIWNDQDILTIGSLAIDERNPDTIYCGTGEANLSLDSYPGVGLYKSMDAGKTWQLIASTERTGLPRHIGVIAIDPFDSTHLLLGGVGYAEVSDTGDDFGGLYESFDSGLTWTRHTFISERNYWCHSIVFHPQTRGTILATFTEQGARSGIWRTTNGGQKWEHLTKGLPDSARFGRTTLAISRSKPDVLYAFAKDEASSNKDLLLGVFRTANGGNTWKSIGGHEFNREGQISYGNTIAVHPTKPDYVICGGVDLHLTKNAGKSWKQVTRWDLKRGSKCYAHADHHQLVMPQAVPGRIYDANDGGMDLSEDGGLTWANRSNGLIVTMFYDMDIAQSKGLVFGGGAQDNGTVITTDGASDTFYELLSGDGGWIVFDPQDEGHAYASYYNMNIHRFRGKTRVDVSPPAPKDERESIWMAYITMDPADSKTVYTGSNRAWKTVNDGNNWKAVSPPLDGSPITAIEVAEANTARIYIGTENGGFFRSLDSGKTWSPNLSGATLPGYMITRLKTHPKDAKLLYATVANFGHSHVFRSKDGGTTWQDIDKGQLPNVPHHVVLIRPDNPNKVYVGNDAGVFVMDTKTGTWKNLTKNLPNAMVIDMVYHVKDGTLSAATYGRSIWRISLK
;
A
#
# COMPACT_ATOMS: atom_id res chain seq x y z
N MET A 1 -51.42 39.01 43.96
CA MET A 1 -50.81 40.29 44.35
C MET A 1 -49.50 40.39 43.52
N ALA A 2 -49.54 41.18 42.45
CA ALA A 2 -49.02 42.55 42.29
C ALA A 2 -47.49 42.60 42.33
N ARG A 3 -46.69 43.07 41.40
CA ARG A 3 -46.79 44.03 40.25
C ARG A 3 -45.44 43.93 39.49
N ASN A 4 -45.44 43.81 38.16
CA ASN A 4 -45.23 44.88 37.14
C ASN A 4 -43.98 45.78 37.25
N ARG A 5 -43.14 45.84 36.23
CA ARG A 5 -42.93 46.85 35.20
C ARG A 5 -41.66 46.63 34.35
N LYS A 6 -41.77 46.42 33.12
CA LYS A 6 -41.49 47.12 31.85
C LYS A 6 -40.51 48.32 31.87
N ARG A 7 -39.53 48.31 30.92
CA ARG A 7 -39.15 49.40 29.97
C ARG A 7 -38.00 48.90 29.10
N VAL A 8 -38.13 48.72 27.82
CA VAL A 8 -38.23 49.59 26.63
C VAL A 8 -36.89 50.24 26.24
N ALA A 9 -36.35 49.67 25.16
CA ALA A 9 -35.63 50.17 23.98
C ALA A 9 -34.74 51.44 24.03
N THR A 10 -33.58 51.32 23.35
CA THR A 10 -33.27 52.28 22.26
C THR A 10 -32.13 51.73 21.35
N LYS A 11 -32.35 51.88 20.03
CA LYS A 11 -31.38 51.70 18.93
C LYS A 11 -30.30 52.79 19.00
N LYS A 12 -29.03 52.40 18.67
CA LYS A 12 -28.11 53.34 18.01
C LYS A 12 -27.28 52.63 16.96
N ARG A 13 -27.31 53.20 15.76
CA ARG A 13 -26.41 52.95 14.61
C ARG A 13 -25.03 53.57 14.90
N ALA A 14 -23.99 52.95 14.43
CA ALA A 14 -22.74 53.50 13.90
C ALA A 14 -21.74 52.32 13.79
N GLY A 15 -20.93 52.09 12.82
CA GLY A 15 -20.19 52.92 11.92
C GLY A 15 -19.09 51.96 11.42
N VAL A 16 -18.94 51.92 10.12
CA VAL A 16 -17.86 51.17 9.44
C VAL A 16 -16.50 51.64 9.96
N ARG A 17 -15.67 50.71 10.49
CA ARG A 17 -14.25 50.93 10.72
C ARG A 17 -13.45 49.99 9.83
N LYS A 18 -12.56 50.57 9.03
CA LYS A 18 -11.48 49.93 8.28
C LYS A 18 -10.59 49.17 9.26
N LEU A 19 -10.32 47.89 8.98
CA LEU A 19 -9.27 47.12 9.65
C LEU A 19 -7.95 47.40 8.92
N THR A 20 -7.04 48.03 9.62
CA THR A 20 -5.60 48.14 9.30
C THR A 20 -4.88 46.86 9.76
N ASP A 21 -3.86 46.49 8.99
CA ASP A 21 -2.95 45.35 9.28
C ASP A 21 -2.42 45.41 10.71
N GLU A 22 -2.75 44.40 11.52
CA GLU A 22 -2.01 44.07 12.73
C GLU A 22 -1.44 42.67 12.60
N GLN A 23 -0.12 42.63 12.65
CA GLN A 23 0.68 41.41 12.80
C GLN A 23 0.29 40.71 14.10
N VAL A 24 -0.18 39.46 13.99
CA VAL A 24 -0.43 38.60 15.14
C VAL A 24 0.89 37.94 15.54
N ASP A 25 1.41 38.33 16.65
CA ASP A 25 2.60 37.76 17.31
C ASP A 25 2.28 36.35 17.82
N VAL A 26 2.96 35.35 17.28
CA VAL A 26 2.80 33.95 17.68
C VAL A 26 3.63 33.70 18.95
N LYS A 27 3.05 34.02 20.10
CA LYS A 27 3.53 33.51 21.40
C LYS A 27 2.37 33.07 22.28
N GLU A 28 2.56 31.86 22.81
CA GLU A 28 1.72 31.11 23.74
C GLU A 28 0.78 30.10 23.12
N VAL A 29 1.38 28.95 22.77
CA VAL A 29 0.65 27.68 22.79
C VAL A 29 0.63 27.24 24.24
N ALA A 30 -0.56 27.28 24.85
CA ALA A 30 -0.81 26.73 26.18
C ALA A 30 -0.29 25.28 26.24
N SER A 31 0.44 24.97 27.31
CA SER A 31 0.90 23.63 27.64
C SER A 31 -0.29 22.66 27.72
N VAL A 32 -0.45 21.84 26.70
CA VAL A 32 -1.32 20.67 26.76
C VAL A 32 -0.63 19.69 27.73
N GLU A 33 -1.33 19.31 28.82
CA GLU A 33 -0.86 18.24 29.69
C GLU A 33 -0.49 17.03 28.85
N PRO A 34 0.62 16.33 29.19
CA PRO A 34 0.98 15.11 28.48
C PRO A 34 -0.18 14.11 28.63
N PRO A 35 -0.58 13.44 27.55
CA PRO A 35 -1.62 12.43 27.62
C PRO A 35 -1.22 11.40 28.67
N ARG A 36 -2.18 10.99 29.50
CA ARG A 36 -2.02 9.90 30.49
C ARG A 36 -1.33 8.74 29.78
N GLU A 37 -0.33 8.14 30.47
CA GLU A 37 0.33 6.92 29.98
C GLU A 37 -0.75 5.93 29.55
N GLU A 38 -0.83 5.68 28.25
CA GLU A 38 -1.65 4.58 27.71
C GLU A 38 -1.09 3.31 28.34
N VAL A 39 -1.94 2.60 29.06
CA VAL A 39 -1.64 1.25 29.54
C VAL A 39 -1.19 0.44 28.33
N LEU A 40 0.11 0.17 28.24
CA LEU A 40 0.68 -0.69 27.22
C LEU A 40 -0.08 -2.02 27.28
N PHE A 41 -0.89 -2.28 26.26
CA PHE A 41 -1.55 -3.57 26.10
C PHE A 41 -0.47 -4.63 25.99
N THR A 42 -0.22 -5.34 27.08
CA THR A 42 0.65 -6.51 27.05
C THR A 42 -0.16 -7.66 26.44
N PRO A 43 0.13 -8.10 25.21
CA PRO A 43 -0.60 -9.21 24.62
C PRO A 43 -0.38 -10.44 25.50
N GLY A 44 -1.46 -11.04 25.93
CA GLY A 44 -1.37 -12.35 26.56
C GLY A 44 -0.76 -13.36 25.59
N PRO A 45 -0.08 -14.42 26.06
CA PRO A 45 0.50 -15.44 25.20
C PRO A 45 -0.55 -15.97 24.24
N ARG A 46 -0.19 -16.08 22.94
CA ARG A 46 -1.05 -16.68 21.91
C ARG A 46 -1.57 -18.01 22.44
N LYS A 47 -2.87 -18.19 22.53
CA LYS A 47 -3.42 -19.54 22.77
C LYS A 47 -3.00 -20.39 21.57
N PRO A 48 -2.29 -21.51 21.75
CA PRO A 48 -1.94 -22.40 20.65
C PRO A 48 -3.22 -22.81 19.93
N ARG A 49 -3.20 -22.90 18.60
CA ARG A 49 -4.33 -23.44 17.85
C ARG A 49 -4.71 -24.79 18.43
N PRO A 50 -6.00 -25.07 18.64
CA PRO A 50 -6.43 -26.39 19.08
C PRO A 50 -5.83 -27.46 18.18
N LYS A 51 -5.14 -28.44 18.75
CA LYS A 51 -4.64 -29.59 18.00
C LYS A 51 -5.83 -30.28 17.35
N GLY A 52 -5.81 -30.44 16.02
CA GLY A 52 -6.83 -31.21 15.29
C GLY A 52 -7.80 -30.41 14.43
N VAL A 53 -7.76 -29.08 14.40
CA VAL A 53 -8.52 -28.31 13.40
C VAL A 53 -7.65 -28.20 12.14
N PRO A 54 -8.05 -28.82 10.99
CA PRO A 54 -7.39 -28.60 9.71
C PRO A 54 -7.42 -27.09 9.45
N ALA A 55 -6.27 -26.50 9.17
CA ALA A 55 -6.23 -25.12 8.71
C ALA A 55 -7.12 -25.04 7.46
N ALA A 56 -8.24 -24.35 7.53
CA ALA A 56 -9.09 -24.13 6.38
C ALA A 56 -8.20 -23.57 5.29
N ARG A 57 -8.26 -24.15 4.08
CA ARG A 57 -7.51 -23.67 2.92
C ARG A 57 -7.79 -22.19 2.76
N LEU A 58 -6.89 -21.35 3.20
CA LEU A 58 -6.98 -19.90 2.97
C LEU A 58 -6.87 -19.69 1.47
N SER A 59 -7.82 -18.93 0.91
CA SER A 59 -7.71 -18.49 -0.47
C SER A 59 -6.40 -17.66 -0.61
N HIS A 60 -5.92 -17.53 -1.83
CA HIS A 60 -4.75 -16.73 -2.18
C HIS A 60 -4.76 -15.32 -1.51
N HIS A 61 -5.86 -14.58 -1.63
CA HIS A 61 -6.06 -13.28 -0.99
C HIS A 61 -5.98 -13.32 0.54
N LYS A 62 -6.49 -14.36 1.18
CA LYS A 62 -6.40 -14.50 2.66
C LYS A 62 -4.97 -14.75 3.12
N LYS A 63 -4.12 -15.42 2.34
CA LYS A 63 -2.70 -15.60 2.65
C LYS A 63 -1.92 -14.30 2.54
N ARG A 64 -2.17 -13.50 1.50
CA ARG A 64 -1.58 -12.16 1.32
C ARG A 64 -1.94 -11.26 2.50
N SER A 65 -3.22 -11.20 2.85
CA SER A 65 -3.71 -10.47 4.02
C SER A 65 -3.04 -10.92 5.32
N ALA A 66 -2.98 -12.23 5.57
CA ALA A 66 -2.35 -12.76 6.77
C ALA A 66 -0.85 -12.39 6.84
N TRP A 67 -0.13 -12.44 5.72
CA TRP A 67 1.28 -12.05 5.66
C TRP A 67 1.49 -10.58 6.01
N PHE A 68 0.69 -9.68 5.41
CA PHE A 68 0.74 -8.24 5.73
C PHE A 68 0.35 -7.97 7.18
N GLN A 69 -0.80 -8.48 7.63
CA GLN A 69 -1.31 -8.24 8.98
C GLN A 69 -0.38 -8.80 10.05
N ASN A 70 0.11 -10.02 9.88
CA ASN A 70 0.99 -10.64 10.88
C ASN A 70 2.33 -9.92 10.98
N ARG A 71 2.86 -9.42 9.87
CA ARG A 71 4.13 -8.69 9.85
C ARG A 71 3.99 -7.26 10.36
N ALA A 72 2.95 -6.55 9.94
CA ALA A 72 2.81 -5.11 10.18
C ALA A 72 1.97 -4.78 11.40
N THR A 73 1.00 -5.63 11.77
CA THR A 73 -0.06 -5.24 12.70
C THR A 73 -0.23 -6.15 13.89
N TRP A 74 0.30 -7.36 13.86
CA TRP A 74 0.14 -8.28 15.00
C TRP A 74 0.72 -7.68 16.31
N PRO A 75 0.03 -7.73 17.45
CA PRO A 75 -1.21 -8.46 17.74
C PRO A 75 -2.51 -7.73 17.39
N VAL A 76 -2.47 -6.46 17.01
CA VAL A 76 -3.64 -5.69 16.56
C VAL A 76 -3.96 -6.04 15.11
N ARG A 77 -5.22 -5.87 14.70
CA ARG A 77 -5.67 -6.26 13.37
C ARG A 77 -5.50 -5.15 12.33
N GLN A 78 -5.15 -3.95 12.75
CA GLN A 78 -4.89 -2.79 11.89
C GLN A 78 -3.55 -2.17 12.23
N ALA A 79 -2.81 -1.69 11.23
CA ALA A 79 -1.52 -1.04 11.45
C ALA A 79 -1.67 0.19 12.34
N PRO A 80 -0.94 0.29 13.46
CA PRO A 80 -1.01 1.44 14.35
C PRO A 80 -0.28 2.64 13.74
N VAL A 81 -0.89 3.24 12.69
CA VAL A 81 -0.29 4.31 11.88
C VAL A 81 0.14 5.51 12.72
N ARG A 82 -0.58 5.81 13.79
CA ARG A 82 -0.20 6.88 14.74
C ARG A 82 1.17 6.60 15.36
N LYS A 83 1.40 5.37 15.81
CA LYS A 83 2.72 4.95 16.36
C LYS A 83 3.81 5.05 15.29
N LEU A 84 3.52 4.62 14.07
CA LEU A 84 4.47 4.74 12.95
C LEU A 84 4.87 6.20 12.71
N VAL A 85 3.91 7.12 12.63
CA VAL A 85 4.17 8.56 12.43
C VAL A 85 4.95 9.15 13.60
N GLN A 86 4.58 8.80 14.85
CA GLN A 86 5.31 9.22 16.05
C GLN A 86 6.77 8.74 16.04
N GLU A 87 7.00 7.47 15.68
CA GLU A 87 8.34 6.91 15.61
C GLU A 87 9.18 7.53 14.48
N ARG A 88 8.58 7.80 13.31
CA ARG A 88 9.26 8.54 12.23
C ARG A 88 9.64 9.96 12.65
N ALA A 89 8.75 10.66 13.37
CA ALA A 89 9.04 11.97 13.94
C ALA A 89 10.15 11.89 15.02
N ARG A 90 10.16 10.84 15.85
CA ARG A 90 11.22 10.57 16.83
C ARG A 90 12.58 10.34 16.14
N VAL A 91 12.60 9.58 15.06
CA VAL A 91 13.79 9.34 14.24
C VAL A 91 14.37 10.65 13.72
N LYS A 92 13.53 11.55 13.24
CA LYS A 92 13.96 12.88 12.76
C LYS A 92 14.54 13.76 13.88
N LYS A 93 14.01 13.65 15.11
CA LYS A 93 14.41 14.54 16.24
C LYS A 93 15.55 13.99 17.09
N THR A 94 15.49 12.72 17.49
CA THR A 94 16.35 12.17 18.56
C THR A 94 17.41 11.21 18.07
N LEU A 95 17.18 10.47 17.01
CA LEU A 95 18.20 9.66 16.36
C LEU A 95 19.00 10.48 15.33
N ALA A 96 19.03 11.79 15.52
CA ALA A 96 19.63 12.77 14.64
C ALA A 96 21.18 12.72 14.59
N THR A 97 21.85 11.82 15.33
CA THR A 97 23.27 11.60 15.11
C THR A 97 23.42 10.72 13.86
N PRO A 98 23.58 11.32 12.66
CA PRO A 98 23.70 10.54 11.45
C PRO A 98 24.95 9.69 11.53
N ALA A 99 24.87 8.49 10.95
CA ALA A 99 26.07 7.74 10.66
C ALA A 99 26.96 8.61 9.77
N LYS A 100 28.25 8.76 10.13
CA LYS A 100 29.22 9.43 9.27
C LYS A 100 29.50 8.52 8.08
N VAL A 101 28.81 8.75 6.98
CA VAL A 101 29.02 8.10 5.68
C VAL A 101 29.24 9.19 4.62
N SER A 102 30.07 8.92 3.63
CA SER A 102 30.37 9.85 2.55
C SER A 102 29.25 9.91 1.50
N GLY A 103 28.47 8.83 1.36
CA GLY A 103 27.43 8.67 0.33
C GLY A 103 26.09 9.31 0.70
N LYS A 104 25.26 9.51 -0.35
CA LYS A 104 23.84 9.82 -0.26
C LYS A 104 23.04 8.61 -0.75
N TRP A 105 21.83 8.41 -0.23
CA TRP A 105 20.88 7.52 -0.84
C TRP A 105 20.43 8.11 -2.19
N GLU A 106 20.52 7.30 -3.23
CA GLU A 106 20.05 7.62 -4.57
C GLU A 106 19.15 6.51 -5.07
N SER A 107 18.07 6.85 -5.79
CA SER A 107 17.23 5.84 -6.41
C SER A 107 17.98 5.18 -7.56
N VAL A 108 17.95 3.85 -7.58
CA VAL A 108 18.49 3.02 -8.68
C VAL A 108 17.38 2.32 -9.47
N GLY A 109 16.13 2.72 -9.24
CA GLY A 109 14.99 2.22 -9.99
C GLY A 109 14.28 1.01 -9.34
N PRO A 110 13.41 0.37 -10.12
CA PRO A 110 13.03 0.70 -11.49
C PRO A 110 12.37 2.06 -11.62
N SER A 111 12.60 2.75 -12.74
CA SER A 111 11.86 3.94 -13.13
C SER A 111 10.89 3.69 -14.29
N ASN A 112 11.02 2.58 -15.00
CA ASN A 112 10.17 2.14 -16.12
C ASN A 112 9.12 1.09 -15.70
N ILE A 113 9.16 0.65 -14.44
CA ILE A 113 8.14 -0.22 -13.83
C ILE A 113 7.48 0.60 -12.73
N GLY A 114 6.18 0.83 -12.86
CA GLY A 114 5.41 1.59 -11.89
C GLY A 114 5.05 0.77 -10.65
N GLY A 115 3.93 1.11 -10.08
CA GLY A 115 3.27 0.45 -8.95
C GLY A 115 1.93 1.12 -8.77
N ARG A 116 1.13 0.66 -7.84
CA ARG A 116 -0.27 1.05 -7.66
C ARG A 116 -0.46 2.55 -7.52
N ILE A 117 -1.22 3.13 -8.48
CA ILE A 117 -1.74 4.50 -8.42
C ILE A 117 -3.23 4.45 -8.10
N THR A 118 -3.60 5.00 -6.95
CA THR A 118 -4.97 4.95 -6.43
C THR A 118 -5.83 6.12 -6.88
N SER A 119 -5.19 7.25 -7.22
CA SER A 119 -5.91 8.48 -7.57
C SER A 119 -5.14 9.35 -8.55
N LEU A 120 -5.90 10.01 -9.45
CA LEU A 120 -5.41 10.98 -10.42
C LEU A 120 -6.26 12.24 -10.40
N VAL A 121 -5.64 13.40 -10.50
CA VAL A 121 -6.32 14.66 -10.84
C VAL A 121 -5.57 15.38 -11.95
N CYS A 122 -6.34 16.08 -12.79
CA CYS A 122 -5.84 16.82 -13.94
C CYS A 122 -6.19 18.28 -13.79
N HIS A 123 -5.27 19.18 -14.14
CA HIS A 123 -5.54 20.62 -14.15
C HIS A 123 -6.63 20.94 -15.18
N PRO A 124 -7.70 21.68 -14.85
CA PRO A 124 -8.86 21.85 -15.70
C PRO A 124 -8.55 22.57 -17.03
N SER A 125 -7.61 23.50 -17.05
CA SER A 125 -7.22 24.28 -18.24
C SER A 125 -5.89 23.82 -18.88
N HIS A 126 -5.09 23.01 -18.18
CA HIS A 126 -3.80 22.50 -18.58
C HIS A 126 -3.78 20.98 -18.45
N PRO A 127 -4.41 20.26 -19.39
CA PRO A 127 -4.64 18.82 -19.27
C PRO A 127 -3.36 17.96 -19.29
N GLU A 128 -2.20 18.55 -19.60
CA GLU A 128 -0.88 17.93 -19.47
C GLU A 128 -0.34 17.96 -18.03
N ARG A 129 -0.91 18.83 -17.15
CA ARG A 129 -0.54 18.88 -15.73
C ARG A 129 -1.42 17.94 -14.93
N ILE A 130 -0.81 16.93 -14.36
CA ILE A 130 -1.51 15.89 -13.60
C ILE A 130 -0.80 15.61 -12.29
N TRP A 131 -1.57 15.15 -11.32
CA TRP A 131 -1.08 14.67 -10.03
C TRP A 131 -1.57 13.26 -9.82
N ALA A 132 -0.67 12.38 -9.39
CA ALA A 132 -0.93 10.97 -9.12
C ALA A 132 -0.67 10.66 -7.64
N GLY A 133 -1.63 10.02 -7.00
CA GLY A 133 -1.52 9.48 -5.65
C GLY A 133 -1.20 8.00 -5.69
N ALA A 134 -0.07 7.59 -5.11
CA ALA A 134 0.34 6.19 -5.06
C ALA A 134 -0.06 5.54 -3.73
N ALA A 135 -0.45 4.27 -3.76
CA ALA A 135 -0.87 3.50 -2.59
C ALA A 135 0.17 3.48 -1.45
N GLY A 136 1.45 3.44 -1.79
CA GLY A 136 2.56 3.44 -0.83
C GLY A 136 3.70 4.40 -1.19
N GLY A 137 3.50 5.28 -2.20
CA GLY A 137 4.58 6.08 -2.79
C GLY A 137 4.42 7.61 -2.66
N GLY A 138 3.35 8.09 -2.01
CA GLY A 138 3.07 9.52 -1.88
C GLY A 138 2.49 10.14 -3.15
N VAL A 139 2.58 11.47 -3.27
CA VAL A 139 2.04 12.23 -4.40
C VAL A 139 3.14 12.61 -5.39
N TRP A 140 2.81 12.46 -6.67
CA TRP A 140 3.67 12.73 -7.82
C TRP A 140 3.02 13.73 -8.74
N GLN A 141 3.83 14.53 -9.44
CA GLN A 141 3.36 15.51 -10.42
C GLN A 141 4.07 15.33 -11.76
N SER A 142 3.29 15.42 -12.83
CA SER A 142 3.78 15.59 -14.20
C SER A 142 3.25 16.89 -14.79
N ASN A 143 4.03 17.52 -15.68
CA ASN A 143 3.63 18.71 -16.43
C ASN A 143 3.60 18.46 -17.94
N ASP A 144 3.73 17.21 -18.37
CA ASP A 144 3.89 16.78 -19.77
C ASP A 144 3.09 15.50 -20.08
N ALA A 145 1.90 15.39 -19.48
CA ALA A 145 0.99 14.27 -19.65
C ALA A 145 1.60 12.91 -19.26
N GLY A 146 2.43 12.89 -18.21
CA GLY A 146 3.02 11.67 -17.67
C GLY A 146 4.29 11.21 -18.37
N GLN A 147 4.90 12.03 -19.25
CA GLN A 147 6.20 11.68 -19.85
C GLN A 147 7.33 11.75 -18.82
N THR A 148 7.26 12.72 -17.91
CA THR A 148 8.18 12.85 -16.78
C THR A 148 7.43 13.08 -15.46
N TRP A 149 8.00 12.58 -14.37
CA TRP A 149 7.41 12.66 -13.04
C TRP A 149 8.39 13.22 -12.02
N ARG A 150 7.86 13.98 -11.08
CA ARG A 150 8.57 14.41 -9.88
C ARG A 150 7.75 14.13 -8.63
N THR A 151 8.39 13.68 -7.59
CA THR A 151 7.73 13.55 -6.29
C THR A 151 7.58 14.92 -5.65
N ILE A 152 6.43 15.16 -5.02
CA ILE A 152 6.10 16.39 -4.28
C ILE A 152 5.67 16.06 -2.84
N TRP A 153 6.06 14.88 -2.31
CA TRP A 153 5.59 14.32 -1.04
C TRP A 153 6.70 13.83 -0.12
N ASN A 154 7.97 14.11 -0.41
CA ASN A 154 9.12 13.55 0.33
C ASN A 154 9.19 13.94 1.80
N ASP A 155 8.62 15.09 2.17
CA ASP A 155 8.69 15.61 3.54
C ASP A 155 7.60 15.05 4.47
N GLN A 156 6.63 14.33 3.92
CA GLN A 156 5.51 13.80 4.67
C GLN A 156 5.85 12.47 5.35
N ASP A 157 5.29 12.24 6.54
CA ASP A 157 5.56 11.04 7.33
C ASP A 157 4.71 9.84 6.90
N ILE A 158 3.68 10.04 6.09
CA ILE A 158 2.82 9.00 5.51
C ILE A 158 2.89 9.03 3.99
N LEU A 159 3.01 7.88 3.35
CA LEU A 159 3.08 7.74 1.90
C LEU A 159 1.84 7.09 1.28
N THR A 160 0.89 6.66 2.09
CA THR A 160 -0.32 5.98 1.60
C THR A 160 -1.37 7.00 1.18
N ILE A 161 -1.66 7.06 -0.12
CA ILE A 161 -2.64 7.97 -0.68
C ILE A 161 -3.89 7.20 -1.09
N GLY A 162 -5.06 7.70 -0.69
CA GLY A 162 -6.34 7.13 -1.09
C GLY A 162 -7.07 7.96 -2.13
N SER A 163 -7.04 9.30 -2.00
CA SER A 163 -7.75 10.17 -2.92
C SER A 163 -7.08 11.53 -3.10
N LEU A 164 -7.16 12.08 -4.31
CA LEU A 164 -6.82 13.46 -4.64
C LEU A 164 -8.05 14.18 -5.16
N ALA A 165 -8.17 15.48 -4.87
CA ALA A 165 -9.16 16.36 -5.46
C ALA A 165 -8.55 17.73 -5.75
N ILE A 166 -8.84 18.30 -6.92
CA ILE A 166 -8.41 19.63 -7.34
C ILE A 166 -9.63 20.56 -7.36
N ASP A 167 -9.47 21.76 -6.82
CA ASP A 167 -10.50 22.78 -6.93
C ASP A 167 -10.49 23.38 -8.36
N GLU A 168 -11.51 23.07 -9.17
CA GLU A 168 -11.58 23.57 -10.55
C GLU A 168 -11.69 25.09 -10.65
N ARG A 169 -12.14 25.78 -9.57
CA ARG A 169 -12.23 27.25 -9.50
C ARG A 169 -10.91 27.90 -9.09
N ASN A 170 -10.09 27.16 -8.34
CA ASN A 170 -8.75 27.57 -7.93
C ASN A 170 -7.80 26.36 -8.02
N PRO A 171 -7.27 26.02 -9.21
CA PRO A 171 -6.51 24.81 -9.46
C PRO A 171 -5.17 24.70 -8.73
N ASP A 172 -4.71 25.75 -8.07
CA ASP A 172 -3.56 25.70 -7.15
C ASP A 172 -3.95 25.03 -5.80
N THR A 173 -5.25 24.92 -5.52
CA THR A 173 -5.76 24.22 -4.35
C THR A 173 -6.01 22.76 -4.65
N ILE A 174 -5.28 21.88 -3.95
CA ILE A 174 -5.39 20.43 -4.08
C ILE A 174 -5.57 19.83 -2.68
N TYR A 175 -6.52 18.91 -2.56
CA TYR A 175 -6.72 18.10 -1.35
C TYR A 175 -6.19 16.70 -1.57
N CYS A 176 -5.60 16.11 -0.51
CA CYS A 176 -5.07 14.76 -0.51
C CYS A 176 -5.56 14.01 0.72
N GLY A 177 -6.42 13.03 0.50
CA GLY A 177 -6.87 12.07 1.52
C GLY A 177 -5.89 10.90 1.60
N THR A 178 -5.42 10.63 2.81
CA THR A 178 -4.47 9.56 3.05
C THR A 178 -5.16 8.25 3.43
N GLY A 179 -4.45 7.12 3.24
CA GLY A 179 -4.97 5.78 3.47
C GLY A 179 -5.74 5.23 2.27
N GLU A 180 -5.27 4.10 1.73
CA GLU A 180 -5.86 3.46 0.57
C GLU A 180 -7.23 2.85 0.88
N ALA A 181 -8.27 3.20 0.12
CA ALA A 181 -9.66 2.75 0.31
C ALA A 181 -10.13 1.72 -0.73
N ASN A 182 -9.23 1.10 -1.49
CA ASN A 182 -9.57 0.16 -2.57
C ASN A 182 -9.97 -1.24 -2.08
N LEU A 183 -10.23 -1.41 -0.78
CA LEU A 183 -10.62 -2.68 -0.15
C LEU A 183 -9.62 -3.82 -0.37
N SER A 184 -8.35 -3.49 -0.56
CA SER A 184 -7.27 -4.46 -0.54
C SER A 184 -6.93 -4.83 0.90
N LEU A 185 -6.63 -6.10 1.11
CA LEU A 185 -6.28 -6.62 2.45
C LEU A 185 -4.89 -6.18 2.93
N ASP A 186 -4.13 -5.54 2.08
CA ASP A 186 -2.81 -4.93 2.31
C ASP A 186 -2.84 -3.40 2.24
N SER A 187 -4.01 -2.80 2.19
CA SER A 187 -4.19 -1.34 2.26
C SER A 187 -3.71 -0.81 3.61
N TYR A 188 -2.77 0.14 3.55
CA TYR A 188 -2.28 0.82 4.75
C TYR A 188 -3.17 2.02 5.10
N PRO A 189 -3.44 2.23 6.40
CA PRO A 189 -4.21 3.38 6.86
C PRO A 189 -3.43 4.67 6.69
N GLY A 190 -4.18 5.78 6.65
CA GLY A 190 -3.67 7.16 6.62
C GLY A 190 -3.85 7.87 7.96
N VAL A 191 -3.61 9.18 7.92
CA VAL A 191 -3.65 10.06 9.09
C VAL A 191 -4.65 11.22 8.95
N GLY A 192 -5.38 11.27 7.83
CA GLY A 192 -6.36 12.31 7.57
C GLY A 192 -6.17 13.05 6.25
N LEU A 193 -6.57 14.32 6.22
CA LEU A 193 -6.64 15.15 5.02
C LEU A 193 -5.55 16.21 4.99
N TYR A 194 -4.79 16.22 3.90
CA TYR A 194 -3.84 17.30 3.58
C TYR A 194 -4.41 18.26 2.54
N LYS A 195 -3.93 19.50 2.58
CA LYS A 195 -4.23 20.56 1.60
C LYS A 195 -2.95 21.21 1.11
N SER A 196 -2.89 21.48 -0.18
CA SER A 196 -1.94 22.38 -0.82
C SER A 196 -2.70 23.57 -1.39
N MET A 197 -2.09 24.76 -1.39
CA MET A 197 -2.60 25.98 -2.01
C MET A 197 -1.63 26.54 -3.06
N ASP A 198 -0.64 25.76 -3.46
CA ASP A 198 0.42 26.16 -4.38
C ASP A 198 0.73 25.06 -5.43
N ALA A 199 -0.32 24.37 -5.87
CA ALA A 199 -0.29 23.28 -6.84
C ALA A 199 0.59 22.10 -6.40
N GLY A 200 0.63 21.79 -5.11
CA GLY A 200 1.34 20.66 -4.54
C GLY A 200 2.81 20.93 -4.20
N LYS A 201 3.30 22.17 -4.25
CA LYS A 201 4.68 22.47 -3.83
C LYS A 201 4.86 22.29 -2.32
N THR A 202 3.85 22.71 -1.54
CA THR A 202 3.80 22.49 -0.09
C THR A 202 2.46 21.86 0.32
N TRP A 203 2.50 21.09 1.41
CA TRP A 203 1.34 20.35 1.92
C TRP A 203 1.19 20.55 3.42
N GLN A 204 -0.03 20.76 3.87
CA GLN A 204 -0.37 20.89 5.28
C GLN A 204 -1.43 19.84 5.66
N LEU A 205 -1.23 19.10 6.75
CA LEU A 205 -2.27 18.28 7.36
C LEU A 205 -3.29 19.19 8.04
N ILE A 206 -4.43 19.41 7.40
CA ILE A 206 -5.48 20.33 7.89
C ILE A 206 -6.48 19.65 8.80
N ALA A 207 -6.69 18.33 8.63
CA ALA A 207 -7.60 17.55 9.45
C ALA A 207 -7.00 16.17 9.72
N SER A 208 -6.49 15.94 10.93
CA SER A 208 -6.04 14.62 11.33
C SER A 208 -7.22 13.76 11.77
N THR A 209 -7.15 12.44 11.51
CA THR A 209 -8.17 11.47 11.94
C THR A 209 -8.46 11.57 13.43
N GLU A 210 -7.43 11.70 14.26
CA GLU A 210 -7.58 11.77 15.71
C GLU A 210 -8.32 13.02 16.20
N ARG A 211 -8.16 14.14 15.48
CA ARG A 211 -8.81 15.42 15.84
C ARG A 211 -10.22 15.53 15.32
N THR A 212 -10.48 14.99 14.12
CA THR A 212 -11.72 15.26 13.37
C THR A 212 -12.61 14.05 13.22
N GLY A 213 -12.16 12.85 13.63
CA GLY A 213 -12.90 11.60 13.44
C GLY A 213 -12.99 11.15 11.98
N LEU A 214 -12.20 11.74 11.05
CA LEU A 214 -12.15 11.29 9.67
C LEU A 214 -11.66 9.83 9.57
N PRO A 215 -12.12 9.07 8.57
CA PRO A 215 -11.70 7.69 8.41
C PRO A 215 -10.21 7.59 8.08
N ARG A 216 -9.60 6.47 8.44
CA ARG A 216 -8.19 6.20 8.14
C ARG A 216 -7.95 5.80 6.68
N HIS A 217 -9.01 5.57 5.92
CA HIS A 217 -8.96 5.22 4.50
C HIS A 217 -9.91 6.16 3.72
N ILE A 218 -9.34 7.24 3.16
CA ILE A 218 -10.11 8.28 2.45
C ILE A 218 -10.15 7.93 0.97
N GLY A 219 -11.30 7.45 0.48
CA GLY A 219 -11.47 6.94 -0.89
C GLY A 219 -11.94 7.97 -1.91
N VAL A 220 -12.66 9.00 -1.46
CA VAL A 220 -13.16 10.06 -2.33
C VAL A 220 -13.24 11.39 -1.62
N ILE A 221 -12.84 12.45 -2.33
CA ILE A 221 -13.02 13.85 -1.92
C ILE A 221 -13.74 14.55 -3.07
N ALA A 222 -14.85 15.21 -2.78
CA ALA A 222 -15.62 15.98 -3.75
C ALA A 222 -15.72 17.43 -3.28
N ILE A 223 -15.45 18.36 -4.18
CA ILE A 223 -15.52 19.83 -3.94
C ILE A 223 -16.77 20.34 -4.63
N ASP A 224 -17.58 21.13 -3.92
CA ASP A 224 -18.77 21.75 -4.50
C ASP A 224 -18.37 22.72 -5.63
N PRO A 225 -18.84 22.50 -6.87
CA PRO A 225 -18.51 23.37 -8.00
C PRO A 225 -19.00 24.82 -7.85
N PHE A 226 -19.89 25.10 -6.90
CA PHE A 226 -20.42 26.41 -6.59
C PHE A 226 -19.81 27.09 -5.36
N ASP A 227 -19.11 26.29 -4.50
CA ASP A 227 -18.54 26.78 -3.26
C ASP A 227 -17.30 25.98 -2.86
N SER A 228 -16.11 26.52 -3.07
CA SER A 228 -14.83 25.88 -2.74
C SER A 228 -14.60 25.61 -1.24
N THR A 229 -15.45 26.18 -0.37
CA THR A 229 -15.38 25.90 1.08
C THR A 229 -16.21 24.69 1.49
N HIS A 230 -17.14 24.25 0.63
CA HIS A 230 -17.99 23.09 0.85
C HIS A 230 -17.36 21.84 0.24
N LEU A 231 -17.06 20.86 1.09
CA LEU A 231 -16.44 19.61 0.73
C LEU A 231 -17.26 18.43 1.25
N LEU A 232 -17.31 17.38 0.45
CA LEU A 232 -17.75 16.06 0.89
C LEU A 232 -16.58 15.06 0.79
N LEU A 233 -16.51 14.16 1.75
CA LEU A 233 -15.49 13.14 1.82
C LEU A 233 -16.15 11.78 2.10
N GLY A 234 -15.77 10.77 1.33
CA GLY A 234 -16.17 9.39 1.54
C GLY A 234 -14.97 8.52 1.91
N GLY A 235 -15.19 7.59 2.82
CA GLY A 235 -14.14 6.67 3.22
C GLY A 235 -14.63 5.34 3.73
N VAL A 236 -13.65 4.44 3.89
CA VAL A 236 -13.80 3.10 4.45
C VAL A 236 -13.21 3.10 5.85
N GLY A 237 -13.91 2.51 6.79
CA GLY A 237 -13.45 2.38 8.16
C GLY A 237 -13.53 0.92 8.63
N TYR A 238 -12.63 0.57 9.53
CA TYR A 238 -12.49 -0.77 10.09
C TYR A 238 -12.65 -0.75 11.62
N ALA A 239 -13.63 0.02 12.13
CA ALA A 239 -13.88 0.19 13.56
C ALA A 239 -13.98 -1.14 14.34
N GLU A 240 -14.49 -2.19 13.71
CA GLU A 240 -14.63 -3.53 14.32
C GLU A 240 -13.30 -4.24 14.59
N VAL A 241 -12.23 -3.82 13.93
CA VAL A 241 -10.89 -4.42 14.00
C VAL A 241 -9.79 -3.42 14.38
N SER A 242 -10.13 -2.14 14.50
CA SER A 242 -9.19 -1.11 14.97
C SER A 242 -8.90 -1.29 16.47
N ASP A 243 -7.73 -0.86 16.89
CA ASP A 243 -7.28 -0.92 18.30
C ASP A 243 -8.07 0.04 19.21
N THR A 244 -8.69 1.07 18.64
CA THR A 244 -9.42 2.12 19.37
C THR A 244 -10.95 2.02 19.18
N GLY A 245 -11.43 1.24 18.20
CA GLY A 245 -12.85 1.11 17.87
C GLY A 245 -13.49 2.36 17.23
N ASP A 246 -12.68 3.34 16.84
CA ASP A 246 -13.10 4.67 16.36
C ASP A 246 -12.87 4.93 14.85
N ASP A 247 -12.42 3.94 14.09
CA ASP A 247 -12.21 4.07 12.64
C ASP A 247 -13.50 3.84 11.87
N PHE A 248 -14.38 4.85 11.87
CA PHE A 248 -15.65 4.79 11.15
C PHE A 248 -15.51 5.31 9.72
N GLY A 249 -15.90 4.49 8.76
CA GLY A 249 -16.16 4.94 7.40
C GLY A 249 -17.43 5.78 7.30
N GLY A 250 -17.80 6.17 6.07
CA GLY A 250 -19.03 6.88 5.78
C GLY A 250 -18.85 8.14 4.98
N LEU A 251 -19.91 8.97 4.97
CA LEU A 251 -19.96 10.29 4.36
C LEU A 251 -19.69 11.36 5.42
N TYR A 252 -18.76 12.24 5.12
CA TYR A 252 -18.40 13.40 5.94
C TYR A 252 -18.56 14.69 5.14
N GLU A 253 -18.96 15.77 5.80
CA GLU A 253 -19.23 17.07 5.19
C GLU A 253 -18.52 18.19 5.96
N SER A 254 -17.95 19.14 5.22
CA SER A 254 -17.26 20.33 5.72
C SER A 254 -17.72 21.57 4.96
N PHE A 255 -17.90 22.69 5.67
CA PHE A 255 -18.23 24.00 5.09
C PHE A 255 -17.14 25.06 5.32
N ASP A 256 -15.96 24.65 5.76
CA ASP A 256 -14.82 25.51 6.10
C ASP A 256 -13.52 25.09 5.42
N SER A 257 -13.60 24.60 4.19
CA SER A 257 -12.47 24.12 3.41
C SER A 257 -11.73 22.92 4.03
N GLY A 258 -12.44 22.09 4.78
CA GLY A 258 -11.93 20.84 5.34
C GLY A 258 -11.27 20.95 6.71
N LEU A 259 -11.47 22.07 7.44
CA LEU A 259 -10.92 22.24 8.79
C LEU A 259 -11.73 21.49 9.85
N THR A 260 -13.07 21.51 9.73
CA THR A 260 -14.00 20.77 10.58
C THR A 260 -14.94 19.90 9.76
N TRP A 261 -15.38 18.78 10.35
CA TRP A 261 -16.15 17.76 9.66
C TRP A 261 -17.31 17.24 10.48
N THR A 262 -18.44 16.99 9.81
CA THR A 262 -19.61 16.33 10.37
C THR A 262 -19.82 15.01 9.63
N ARG A 263 -19.91 13.89 10.36
CA ARG A 263 -20.25 12.59 9.79
C ARG A 263 -21.77 12.47 9.65
N HIS A 264 -22.24 12.09 8.47
CA HIS A 264 -23.65 11.77 8.26
C HIS A 264 -23.97 10.37 8.82
N THR A 265 -25.12 10.25 9.52
CA THR A 265 -25.56 8.99 10.14
C THR A 265 -26.86 8.45 9.58
N PHE A 266 -27.42 9.07 8.52
CA PHE A 266 -28.70 8.67 7.94
C PHE A 266 -28.68 7.27 7.30
N ILE A 267 -27.50 6.76 6.90
CA ILE A 267 -27.33 5.38 6.44
C ILE A 267 -27.25 4.45 7.65
N SER A 268 -26.34 4.73 8.58
CA SER A 268 -26.13 3.95 9.79
C SER A 268 -25.39 4.79 10.82
N GLU A 269 -25.76 4.69 12.10
CA GLU A 269 -24.95 5.21 13.20
C GLU A 269 -23.68 4.38 13.40
N ARG A 270 -23.70 3.11 12.97
CA ARG A 270 -22.57 2.21 12.93
C ARG A 270 -21.69 2.49 11.72
N ASN A 271 -20.70 1.64 11.52
CA ASN A 271 -19.82 1.70 10.36
C ASN A 271 -20.59 1.44 9.06
N TYR A 272 -20.35 2.28 8.06
CA TYR A 272 -20.77 2.09 6.66
C TYR A 272 -19.73 2.74 5.75
N TRP A 273 -19.69 2.39 4.48
CA TRP A 273 -18.69 2.89 3.55
C TRP A 273 -19.30 3.78 2.48
N CYS A 274 -18.61 4.86 2.16
CA CYS A 274 -18.95 5.76 1.05
C CYS A 274 -17.86 5.68 -0.01
N HIS A 275 -18.23 5.21 -1.21
CA HIS A 275 -17.26 4.90 -2.27
C HIS A 275 -17.21 5.96 -3.38
N SER A 276 -18.30 6.68 -3.61
CA SER A 276 -18.37 7.65 -4.70
C SER A 276 -19.31 8.80 -4.32
N ILE A 277 -18.93 10.01 -4.70
CA ILE A 277 -19.67 11.24 -4.49
C ILE A 277 -19.58 12.07 -5.76
N VAL A 278 -20.71 12.53 -6.31
CA VAL A 278 -20.75 13.43 -7.45
C VAL A 278 -21.68 14.61 -7.17
N PHE A 279 -21.17 15.83 -7.29
CA PHE A 279 -21.99 17.03 -7.33
C PHE A 279 -22.58 17.21 -8.72
N HIS A 280 -23.83 17.67 -8.79
CA HIS A 280 -24.43 18.07 -10.05
C HIS A 280 -23.79 19.39 -10.52
N PRO A 281 -23.14 19.42 -11.70
CA PRO A 281 -22.31 20.58 -12.10
C PRO A 281 -23.10 21.84 -12.45
N GLN A 282 -24.44 21.77 -12.59
CA GLN A 282 -25.30 22.88 -13.00
C GLN A 282 -26.42 23.18 -12.01
N THR A 283 -26.64 22.35 -11.00
CA THR A 283 -27.72 22.52 -10.02
C THR A 283 -27.18 22.47 -8.61
N ARG A 284 -27.11 23.62 -7.96
CA ARG A 284 -26.65 23.77 -6.58
C ARG A 284 -27.45 22.85 -5.64
N GLY A 285 -26.78 22.21 -4.69
CA GLY A 285 -27.39 21.39 -3.67
C GLY A 285 -27.88 20.02 -4.14
N THR A 286 -27.66 19.67 -5.43
CA THR A 286 -27.93 18.32 -5.93
C THR A 286 -26.64 17.50 -5.90
N ILE A 287 -26.67 16.39 -5.14
CA ILE A 287 -25.51 15.52 -4.92
C ILE A 287 -26.00 14.09 -4.97
N LEU A 288 -25.21 13.19 -5.60
CA LEU A 288 -25.41 11.77 -5.51
C LEU A 288 -24.21 11.11 -4.82
N ALA A 289 -24.48 10.10 -4.01
CA ALA A 289 -23.43 9.31 -3.35
C ALA A 289 -23.82 7.84 -3.32
N THR A 290 -22.81 6.97 -3.16
CA THR A 290 -23.01 5.53 -3.07
C THR A 290 -22.51 5.00 -1.73
N PHE A 291 -23.30 4.12 -1.16
CA PHE A 291 -23.00 3.54 0.14
C PHE A 291 -23.05 2.02 0.10
N THR A 292 -22.17 1.39 0.87
CA THR A 292 -22.24 -0.02 1.21
C THR A 292 -22.42 -0.14 2.72
N GLU A 293 -23.54 -0.74 3.09
CA GLU A 293 -23.86 -1.19 4.44
C GLU A 293 -24.37 -2.63 4.30
N GLN A 294 -24.16 -3.45 5.28
CA GLN A 294 -24.67 -4.84 5.22
C GLN A 294 -26.18 -4.86 5.34
N GLY A 295 -26.91 -4.50 4.26
CA GLY A 295 -28.36 -4.49 4.29
C GLY A 295 -29.05 -3.63 3.23
N ALA A 296 -30.31 -3.33 3.49
CA ALA A 296 -31.25 -2.68 2.55
C ALA A 296 -30.95 -1.20 2.27
N ARG A 297 -29.97 -0.59 2.93
CA ARG A 297 -29.58 0.81 2.72
C ARG A 297 -28.37 0.99 1.81
N SER A 298 -27.80 -0.10 1.32
CA SER A 298 -26.76 -0.06 0.29
C SER A 298 -27.29 0.50 -1.02
N GLY A 299 -26.44 1.06 -1.86
CA GLY A 299 -26.79 1.54 -3.19
C GLY A 299 -26.62 3.03 -3.38
N ILE A 300 -27.45 3.63 -4.25
CA ILE A 300 -27.33 5.01 -4.74
C ILE A 300 -28.32 5.91 -3.99
N TRP A 301 -27.81 7.02 -3.49
CA TRP A 301 -28.61 8.01 -2.77
C TRP A 301 -28.43 9.38 -3.40
N ARG A 302 -29.48 10.23 -3.31
CA ARG A 302 -29.47 11.60 -3.83
C ARG A 302 -29.99 12.58 -2.79
N THR A 303 -29.41 13.75 -2.74
CA THR A 303 -30.01 14.97 -2.15
C THR A 303 -30.22 16.03 -3.23
N THR A 304 -31.22 16.88 -3.06
CA THR A 304 -31.49 18.06 -3.90
C THR A 304 -31.53 19.35 -3.10
N ASN A 305 -31.22 19.28 -1.81
CA ASN A 305 -31.28 20.40 -0.88
C ASN A 305 -30.01 20.56 -0.04
N GLY A 306 -28.84 20.23 -0.63
CA GLY A 306 -27.54 20.42 0.00
C GLY A 306 -27.28 19.50 1.18
N GLY A 307 -27.71 18.25 1.12
CA GLY A 307 -27.41 17.26 2.17
C GLY A 307 -28.41 17.22 3.33
N GLN A 308 -29.38 18.14 3.40
CA GLN A 308 -30.37 18.19 4.50
C GLN A 308 -31.31 17.00 4.50
N LYS A 309 -31.66 16.47 3.32
CA LYS A 309 -32.47 15.26 3.15
C LYS A 309 -31.92 14.44 2.01
N TRP A 310 -31.76 13.13 2.26
CA TRP A 310 -31.32 12.16 1.27
C TRP A 310 -32.44 11.19 0.89
N GLU A 311 -32.53 10.86 -0.39
CA GLU A 311 -33.47 9.93 -0.97
C GLU A 311 -32.72 8.70 -1.47
N HIS A 312 -33.18 7.50 -1.11
CA HIS A 312 -32.67 6.24 -1.63
C HIS A 312 -33.25 5.97 -3.02
N LEU A 313 -32.38 5.85 -4.02
CA LEU A 313 -32.80 5.63 -5.41
C LEU A 313 -32.86 4.13 -5.70
N THR A 314 -34.07 3.62 -5.86
CA THR A 314 -34.29 2.15 -6.07
C THR A 314 -35.01 1.83 -7.36
N LYS A 315 -35.67 2.82 -8.01
CA LYS A 315 -36.53 2.57 -9.16
C LYS A 315 -35.73 2.16 -10.41
N GLY A 316 -35.94 0.91 -10.82
CA GLY A 316 -35.26 0.31 -11.97
C GLY A 316 -33.87 -0.23 -11.67
N LEU A 317 -33.49 -0.30 -10.38
CA LEU A 317 -32.29 -0.93 -9.87
C LEU A 317 -32.61 -2.31 -9.26
N PRO A 318 -31.61 -3.21 -9.15
CA PRO A 318 -31.73 -4.43 -8.36
C PRO A 318 -31.99 -4.16 -6.87
N ASP A 319 -32.24 -5.23 -6.11
CA ASP A 319 -32.36 -5.17 -4.66
C ASP A 319 -31.13 -4.47 -4.05
N SER A 320 -31.38 -3.55 -3.13
CA SER A 320 -30.36 -2.72 -2.50
C SER A 320 -29.30 -3.55 -1.76
N ALA A 321 -29.65 -4.67 -1.17
CA ALA A 321 -28.73 -5.56 -0.50
C ALA A 321 -27.69 -6.22 -1.44
N ARG A 322 -27.90 -6.11 -2.75
CA ARG A 322 -26.93 -6.58 -3.76
C ARG A 322 -25.85 -5.56 -4.09
N PHE A 323 -26.02 -4.28 -3.71
CA PHE A 323 -25.03 -3.25 -4.01
C PHE A 323 -23.84 -3.34 -3.07
N GLY A 324 -22.67 -3.70 -3.60
CA GLY A 324 -21.38 -3.51 -3.00
C GLY A 324 -20.72 -2.20 -3.45
N ARG A 325 -19.38 -2.16 -3.53
CA ARG A 325 -18.65 -1.01 -4.05
C ARG A 325 -19.24 -0.55 -5.38
N THR A 326 -19.59 0.73 -5.45
CA THR A 326 -20.25 1.32 -6.60
C THR A 326 -19.66 2.68 -6.91
N THR A 327 -19.17 2.87 -8.14
CA THR A 327 -18.63 4.14 -8.62
C THR A 327 -19.62 4.81 -9.55
N LEU A 328 -19.83 6.12 -9.37
CA LEU A 328 -20.71 6.97 -10.18
C LEU A 328 -19.89 7.80 -11.16
N ALA A 329 -20.47 8.07 -12.32
CA ALA A 329 -20.00 9.08 -13.25
C ALA A 329 -21.18 9.92 -13.78
N ILE A 330 -21.01 11.24 -13.77
CA ILE A 330 -22.00 12.21 -14.25
C ILE A 330 -21.54 12.82 -15.56
N SER A 331 -22.46 12.97 -16.53
CA SER A 331 -22.16 13.65 -17.78
C SER A 331 -22.11 15.16 -17.57
N ARG A 332 -20.97 15.80 -17.84
CA ARG A 332 -20.83 17.27 -17.76
C ARG A 332 -21.69 18.00 -18.78
N SER A 333 -21.85 17.44 -19.99
CA SER A 333 -22.65 18.06 -21.08
C SER A 333 -24.15 17.85 -20.92
N LYS A 334 -24.58 16.81 -20.21
CA LYS A 334 -25.98 16.52 -19.90
C LYS A 334 -26.10 15.89 -18.51
N PRO A 335 -26.08 16.71 -17.44
CA PRO A 335 -25.94 16.22 -16.07
C PRO A 335 -27.05 15.31 -15.52
N ASP A 336 -28.25 15.32 -16.15
CA ASP A 336 -29.30 14.34 -15.87
C ASP A 336 -28.92 12.91 -16.28
N VAL A 337 -27.87 12.76 -17.09
CA VAL A 337 -27.32 11.46 -17.48
C VAL A 337 -26.20 11.07 -16.53
N LEU A 338 -26.43 10.00 -15.77
CA LEU A 338 -25.44 9.41 -14.89
C LEU A 338 -25.30 7.92 -15.15
N TYR A 339 -24.18 7.39 -14.73
CA TYR A 339 -23.85 5.99 -14.81
C TYR A 339 -23.36 5.49 -13.45
N ALA A 340 -23.58 4.19 -13.19
CA ALA A 340 -23.08 3.50 -12.02
C ALA A 340 -22.47 2.16 -12.43
N PHE A 341 -21.27 1.86 -11.93
CA PHE A 341 -20.59 0.59 -12.09
C PHE A 341 -20.53 -0.08 -10.72
N ALA A 342 -21.23 -1.20 -10.55
CA ALA A 342 -21.55 -1.76 -9.24
C ALA A 342 -21.10 -3.21 -9.08
N LYS A 343 -20.48 -3.50 -7.93
CA LYS A 343 -20.16 -4.85 -7.47
C LYS A 343 -21.42 -5.56 -6.97
N ASP A 344 -21.52 -6.88 -7.20
CA ASP A 344 -22.58 -7.75 -6.64
C ASP A 344 -22.19 -8.29 -5.26
N GLU A 345 -22.82 -7.79 -4.20
CA GLU A 345 -22.56 -8.23 -2.83
C GLU A 345 -23.06 -9.67 -2.56
N ALA A 346 -24.07 -10.14 -3.29
CA ALA A 346 -24.55 -11.51 -3.18
C ALA A 346 -23.55 -12.56 -3.72
N SER A 347 -22.56 -12.13 -4.52
CA SER A 347 -21.52 -12.99 -5.10
C SER A 347 -20.35 -13.27 -4.16
N SER A 348 -20.59 -13.56 -2.90
CA SER A 348 -19.67 -13.61 -1.77
C SER A 348 -18.30 -14.33 -1.98
N ASN A 349 -18.18 -15.16 -3.01
CA ASN A 349 -16.94 -15.92 -3.28
C ASN A 349 -16.24 -15.58 -4.59
N LYS A 350 -16.79 -14.68 -5.43
CA LYS A 350 -16.24 -14.41 -6.78
C LYS A 350 -16.03 -12.94 -7.10
N ASP A 351 -16.41 -12.03 -6.23
CA ASP A 351 -16.24 -10.58 -6.41
C ASP A 351 -16.70 -10.06 -7.79
N LEU A 352 -17.92 -10.46 -8.19
CA LEU A 352 -18.44 -10.26 -9.52
C LEU A 352 -19.12 -8.89 -9.69
N LEU A 353 -19.24 -8.46 -10.95
CA LEU A 353 -19.99 -7.28 -11.36
C LEU A 353 -21.50 -7.50 -11.22
N LEU A 354 -22.19 -6.59 -10.54
CA LEU A 354 -23.66 -6.51 -10.50
C LEU A 354 -24.21 -5.99 -11.83
N GLY A 355 -23.52 -5.04 -12.42
CA GLY A 355 -23.86 -4.46 -13.71
C GLY A 355 -23.44 -3.01 -13.87
N VAL A 356 -23.68 -2.51 -15.10
CA VAL A 356 -23.60 -1.08 -15.41
C VAL A 356 -25.02 -0.54 -15.52
N PHE A 357 -25.31 0.53 -14.78
CA PHE A 357 -26.63 1.16 -14.74
C PHE A 357 -26.55 2.59 -15.29
N ARG A 358 -27.63 3.04 -15.92
CA ARG A 358 -27.78 4.37 -16.49
C ARG A 358 -29.09 5.03 -16.10
N THR A 359 -29.06 6.29 -15.76
CA THR A 359 -30.22 7.17 -15.69
C THR A 359 -30.12 8.28 -16.76
N ALA A 360 -31.21 8.88 -17.16
CA ALA A 360 -31.27 10.04 -18.05
C ALA A 360 -32.19 11.15 -17.51
N ASN A 361 -32.58 11.04 -16.23
CA ASN A 361 -33.50 11.95 -15.55
C ASN A 361 -33.03 12.23 -14.10
N GLY A 362 -31.74 12.44 -13.92
CA GLY A 362 -31.16 12.83 -12.64
C GLY A 362 -31.27 11.79 -11.54
N GLY A 363 -31.44 10.49 -11.89
CA GLY A 363 -31.57 9.40 -10.94
C GLY A 363 -33.00 8.98 -10.60
N ASN A 364 -34.03 9.64 -11.14
CA ASN A 364 -35.42 9.28 -10.85
C ASN A 364 -35.79 7.86 -11.29
N THR A 365 -35.16 7.38 -12.37
CA THR A 365 -35.28 5.98 -12.82
C THR A 365 -33.94 5.53 -13.41
N TRP A 366 -33.61 4.29 -13.17
CA TRP A 366 -32.39 3.64 -13.68
C TRP A 366 -32.74 2.45 -14.57
N LYS A 367 -31.81 2.06 -15.41
CA LYS A 367 -31.89 0.82 -16.19
C LYS A 367 -30.52 0.19 -16.28
N SER A 368 -30.46 -1.14 -16.26
CA SER A 368 -29.25 -1.88 -16.62
C SER A 368 -28.95 -1.68 -18.11
N ILE A 369 -27.67 -1.46 -18.43
CA ILE A 369 -27.18 -1.25 -19.79
C ILE A 369 -26.07 -2.23 -20.18
N GLY A 370 -25.90 -3.32 -19.42
CA GLY A 370 -24.90 -4.36 -19.69
C GLY A 370 -23.98 -4.63 -18.50
N GLY A 371 -22.84 -5.23 -18.82
CA GLY A 371 -21.87 -5.68 -17.85
C GLY A 371 -21.83 -7.20 -17.70
N HIS A 372 -22.91 -7.89 -18.05
CA HIS A 372 -22.97 -9.37 -18.00
C HIS A 372 -22.05 -10.03 -19.04
N GLU A 373 -21.73 -9.30 -20.11
CA GLU A 373 -20.83 -9.71 -21.18
C GLU A 373 -19.36 -9.44 -20.86
N PHE A 374 -19.04 -8.77 -19.75
CA PHE A 374 -17.66 -8.48 -19.38
C PHE A 374 -16.99 -9.75 -18.84
N ASN A 375 -16.13 -10.31 -19.65
CA ASN A 375 -15.34 -11.48 -19.27
C ASN A 375 -14.18 -11.06 -18.34
N ARG A 376 -13.89 -11.89 -17.35
CA ARG A 376 -12.75 -11.72 -16.41
C ARG A 376 -12.87 -10.60 -15.38
N GLU A 377 -14.03 -9.94 -15.24
CA GLU A 377 -14.26 -8.96 -14.18
C GLU A 377 -14.58 -9.67 -12.86
N GLY A 378 -13.56 -10.03 -12.11
CA GLY A 378 -13.66 -10.82 -10.87
C GLY A 378 -13.01 -10.18 -9.64
N GLN A 379 -12.70 -8.87 -9.70
CA GLN A 379 -12.08 -8.11 -8.60
C GLN A 379 -12.75 -6.72 -8.44
N ILE A 380 -14.08 -6.66 -8.58
CA ILE A 380 -14.83 -5.38 -8.62
C ILE A 380 -14.86 -4.64 -7.28
N SER A 381 -14.63 -5.31 -6.15
CA SER A 381 -14.44 -4.63 -4.87
C SER A 381 -13.10 -3.88 -4.81
N TYR A 382 -12.13 -4.32 -5.58
CA TYR A 382 -10.78 -3.77 -5.62
C TYR A 382 -10.59 -2.76 -6.76
N GLY A 383 -10.65 -3.20 -8.02
CA GLY A 383 -10.67 -2.35 -9.22
C GLY A 383 -12.10 -1.96 -9.58
N ASN A 384 -12.44 -0.67 -9.53
CA ASN A 384 -13.80 -0.20 -9.81
C ASN A 384 -13.79 1.26 -10.25
N THR A 385 -13.86 1.48 -11.56
CA THR A 385 -13.82 2.82 -12.13
C THR A 385 -14.76 3.00 -13.30
N ILE A 386 -15.28 4.21 -13.49
CA ILE A 386 -16.13 4.59 -14.62
C ILE A 386 -15.95 6.07 -14.93
N ALA A 387 -15.89 6.42 -16.22
CA ALA A 387 -15.83 7.80 -16.68
C ALA A 387 -16.74 8.03 -17.88
N VAL A 388 -17.36 9.22 -17.95
CA VAL A 388 -18.19 9.68 -19.06
C VAL A 388 -17.44 10.73 -19.85
N HIS A 389 -17.47 10.61 -21.17
CA HIS A 389 -16.86 11.58 -22.07
C HIS A 389 -17.44 12.98 -21.83
N PRO A 390 -16.63 14.04 -21.71
CA PRO A 390 -17.08 15.34 -21.24
C PRO A 390 -18.15 16.02 -22.13
N THR A 391 -18.17 15.71 -23.45
CA THR A 391 -19.11 16.31 -24.42
C THR A 391 -20.08 15.31 -25.03
N LYS A 392 -19.92 13.99 -24.80
CA LYS A 392 -20.75 12.93 -25.40
C LYS A 392 -21.35 12.07 -24.30
N PRO A 393 -22.60 12.33 -23.86
CA PRO A 393 -23.20 11.67 -22.69
C PRO A 393 -23.38 10.16 -22.85
N ASP A 394 -23.40 9.63 -24.07
CA ASP A 394 -23.56 8.21 -24.37
C ASP A 394 -22.21 7.46 -24.59
N TYR A 395 -21.09 8.18 -24.40
CA TYR A 395 -19.75 7.62 -24.51
C TYR A 395 -19.18 7.40 -23.09
N VAL A 396 -18.97 6.15 -22.71
CA VAL A 396 -18.58 5.74 -21.37
C VAL A 396 -17.50 4.66 -21.43
N ILE A 397 -16.52 4.75 -20.54
CA ILE A 397 -15.54 3.72 -20.29
C ILE A 397 -15.60 3.31 -18.80
N CYS A 398 -15.53 2.02 -18.53
CA CYS A 398 -15.55 1.48 -17.17
C CYS A 398 -14.81 0.15 -17.12
N GLY A 399 -14.42 -0.27 -15.91
CA GLY A 399 -13.81 -1.58 -15.68
C GLY A 399 -13.22 -1.72 -14.29
N GLY A 400 -12.68 -2.89 -14.07
CA GLY A 400 -11.91 -3.28 -12.90
C GLY A 400 -10.60 -3.91 -13.34
N VAL A 401 -10.63 -5.18 -13.78
CA VAL A 401 -9.44 -5.89 -14.30
C VAL A 401 -9.06 -5.39 -15.69
N ASP A 402 -10.03 -5.20 -16.58
CA ASP A 402 -9.85 -4.64 -17.92
C ASP A 402 -10.89 -3.54 -18.18
N LEU A 403 -10.65 -2.68 -19.17
CA LEU A 403 -11.55 -1.58 -19.51
C LEU A 403 -12.48 -1.94 -20.67
N HIS A 404 -13.73 -1.53 -20.52
CA HIS A 404 -14.81 -1.70 -21.48
C HIS A 404 -15.40 -0.35 -21.89
N LEU A 405 -15.63 -0.16 -23.18
CA LEU A 405 -16.07 1.08 -23.79
C LEU A 405 -17.40 0.92 -24.51
N THR A 406 -18.32 1.84 -24.28
CA THR A 406 -19.52 2.05 -25.12
C THR A 406 -19.53 3.47 -25.69
N LYS A 407 -20.07 3.62 -26.92
CA LYS A 407 -20.31 4.93 -27.59
C LYS A 407 -21.79 5.19 -27.85
N ASN A 408 -22.67 4.29 -27.37
CA ASN A 408 -24.09 4.29 -27.67
C ASN A 408 -24.96 3.97 -26.45
N ALA A 409 -24.55 4.48 -25.28
CA ALA A 409 -25.28 4.32 -24.00
C ALA A 409 -25.49 2.86 -23.59
N GLY A 410 -24.50 1.99 -23.84
CA GLY A 410 -24.53 0.58 -23.43
C GLY A 410 -25.28 -0.35 -24.38
N LYS A 411 -25.72 0.11 -25.56
CA LYS A 411 -26.32 -0.81 -26.55
C LYS A 411 -25.32 -1.82 -27.08
N SER A 412 -24.04 -1.49 -27.08
CA SER A 412 -22.93 -2.38 -27.36
C SER A 412 -21.69 -1.95 -26.57
N TRP A 413 -20.88 -2.93 -26.17
CA TRP A 413 -19.63 -2.74 -25.44
C TRP A 413 -18.47 -3.37 -26.20
N LYS A 414 -17.28 -2.76 -26.06
CA LYS A 414 -16.03 -3.26 -26.59
C LYS A 414 -14.99 -3.26 -25.46
N GLN A 415 -14.37 -4.40 -25.19
CA GLN A 415 -13.17 -4.46 -24.35
C GLN A 415 -12.03 -3.73 -25.07
N VAL A 416 -11.39 -2.78 -24.41
CA VAL A 416 -10.39 -1.87 -24.99
C VAL A 416 -9.01 -2.02 -24.36
N THR A 417 -8.90 -2.70 -23.23
CA THR A 417 -7.62 -3.12 -22.66
C THR A 417 -7.57 -4.63 -22.49
N ARG A 418 -6.33 -5.14 -22.42
CA ARG A 418 -6.05 -6.54 -22.13
C ARG A 418 -4.70 -6.62 -21.42
N TRP A 419 -4.76 -6.90 -20.13
CA TRP A 419 -3.58 -7.03 -19.28
C TRP A 419 -2.67 -8.21 -19.64
N ASP A 420 -3.22 -9.27 -20.24
CA ASP A 420 -2.51 -10.48 -20.65
C ASP A 420 -1.75 -10.35 -21.99
N LEU A 421 -1.78 -9.19 -22.63
CA LEU A 421 -0.95 -8.87 -23.78
C LEU A 421 0.48 -8.50 -23.35
N LYS A 422 1.39 -8.54 -24.31
CA LYS A 422 2.75 -8.04 -24.09
C LYS A 422 2.72 -6.54 -23.77
N ARG A 423 3.44 -6.11 -22.74
CA ARG A 423 3.66 -4.68 -22.42
C ARG A 423 4.10 -3.91 -23.68
N GLY A 424 3.53 -2.73 -23.88
CA GLY A 424 3.74 -1.90 -25.08
C GLY A 424 2.89 -2.27 -26.29
N SER A 425 2.02 -3.30 -26.22
CA SER A 425 0.99 -3.53 -27.22
C SER A 425 -0.07 -2.44 -27.17
N LYS A 426 -0.67 -2.07 -28.31
CA LYS A 426 -1.63 -0.95 -28.41
C LYS A 426 -2.85 -1.05 -27.50
N CYS A 427 -3.29 -2.26 -27.16
CA CYS A 427 -4.41 -2.51 -26.25
C CYS A 427 -3.95 -3.04 -24.88
N TYR A 428 -2.65 -2.94 -24.56
CA TYR A 428 -2.16 -3.28 -23.24
C TYR A 428 -2.36 -2.08 -22.32
N ALA A 429 -3.03 -2.29 -21.20
CA ALA A 429 -2.88 -1.55 -19.97
C ALA A 429 -2.72 -2.57 -18.84
N HIS A 430 -2.12 -2.18 -17.72
CA HIS A 430 -2.02 -3.05 -16.56
C HIS A 430 -3.42 -3.32 -15.98
N ALA A 431 -3.59 -4.47 -15.35
CA ALA A 431 -4.85 -4.81 -14.67
C ALA A 431 -5.14 -3.90 -13.46
N ASP A 432 -6.36 -4.02 -12.97
CA ASP A 432 -6.83 -3.42 -11.73
C ASP A 432 -6.84 -1.88 -11.78
N HIS A 433 -7.84 -1.39 -12.52
CA HIS A 433 -8.05 0.04 -12.76
C HIS A 433 -8.76 0.71 -11.58
N HIS A 434 -8.19 1.80 -11.07
CA HIS A 434 -8.68 2.52 -9.89
C HIS A 434 -9.35 3.85 -10.20
N GLN A 435 -8.80 4.60 -11.17
CA GLN A 435 -9.38 5.88 -11.54
C GLN A 435 -9.12 6.24 -13.01
N LEU A 436 -10.18 6.69 -13.68
CA LEU A 436 -10.15 7.23 -15.03
C LEU A 436 -10.41 8.74 -14.99
N VAL A 437 -9.61 9.52 -15.71
CA VAL A 437 -9.79 10.96 -15.87
C VAL A 437 -9.87 11.33 -17.33
N MET A 438 -10.99 11.97 -17.74
CA MET A 438 -11.20 12.52 -19.07
C MET A 438 -11.19 14.05 -19.04
N PRO A 439 -10.08 14.73 -19.39
CA PRO A 439 -10.00 16.18 -19.34
C PRO A 439 -10.98 16.83 -20.32
N GLN A 440 -11.73 17.85 -19.84
CA GLN A 440 -12.69 18.57 -20.70
C GLN A 440 -11.99 19.33 -21.83
N ALA A 441 -10.79 19.85 -21.57
CA ALA A 441 -10.02 20.63 -22.53
C ALA A 441 -9.50 19.78 -23.72
N VAL A 442 -9.35 18.44 -23.54
CA VAL A 442 -8.92 17.52 -24.59
C VAL A 442 -9.81 16.27 -24.55
N PRO A 443 -11.02 16.33 -25.14
CA PRO A 443 -12.05 15.29 -24.97
C PRO A 443 -11.68 13.86 -25.45
N GLY A 444 -10.61 13.69 -26.25
CA GLY A 444 -10.11 12.38 -26.68
C GLY A 444 -9.10 11.75 -25.75
N ARG A 445 -8.60 12.50 -24.77
CA ARG A 445 -7.60 12.03 -23.83
C ARG A 445 -8.24 11.31 -22.64
N ILE A 446 -7.63 10.20 -22.23
CA ILE A 446 -8.03 9.45 -21.03
C ILE A 446 -6.75 9.06 -20.28
N TYR A 447 -6.66 9.50 -19.05
CA TYR A 447 -5.68 9.02 -18.09
C TYR A 447 -6.28 7.87 -17.30
N ASP A 448 -5.49 6.83 -17.07
CA ASP A 448 -5.86 5.63 -16.34
C ASP A 448 -4.84 5.34 -15.25
N ALA A 449 -5.32 5.25 -14.02
CA ALA A 449 -4.55 4.83 -12.84
C ALA A 449 -4.85 3.35 -12.54
N ASN A 450 -3.79 2.55 -12.43
CA ASN A 450 -3.88 1.11 -12.22
C ASN A 450 -2.73 0.58 -11.33
N ASP A 451 -2.66 -0.74 -11.12
CA ASP A 451 -1.62 -1.36 -10.29
C ASP A 451 -0.22 -1.38 -10.93
N GLY A 452 -0.14 -1.13 -12.23
CA GLY A 452 1.12 -0.97 -12.98
C GLY A 452 1.61 0.47 -13.08
N GLY A 453 0.82 1.43 -12.58
CA GLY A 453 1.14 2.85 -12.61
C GLY A 453 0.10 3.70 -13.35
N MET A 454 0.49 4.33 -14.44
CA MET A 454 -0.39 5.15 -15.23
C MET A 454 -0.28 4.80 -16.73
N ASP A 455 -1.44 4.70 -17.36
CA ASP A 455 -1.56 4.59 -18.82
C ASP A 455 -2.33 5.78 -19.41
N LEU A 456 -2.07 6.10 -20.66
CA LEU A 456 -2.67 7.22 -21.38
C LEU A 456 -3.23 6.75 -22.73
N SER A 457 -4.47 7.12 -23.01
CA SER A 457 -5.06 7.07 -24.35
C SER A 457 -5.27 8.48 -24.90
N GLU A 458 -4.91 8.71 -26.18
CA GLU A 458 -5.15 9.97 -26.89
C GLU A 458 -6.26 9.84 -27.95
N ASP A 459 -6.84 8.66 -28.12
CA ASP A 459 -7.80 8.33 -29.18
C ASP A 459 -9.17 7.86 -28.63
N GLY A 460 -9.47 8.26 -27.40
CA GLY A 460 -10.73 7.94 -26.74
C GLY A 460 -10.78 6.51 -26.22
N GLY A 461 -9.67 5.94 -25.78
CA GLY A 461 -9.62 4.62 -25.17
C GLY A 461 -9.45 3.46 -26.14
N LEU A 462 -9.08 3.72 -27.39
CA LEU A 462 -8.90 2.65 -28.39
C LEU A 462 -7.48 2.07 -28.35
N THR A 463 -6.49 2.92 -28.05
CA THR A 463 -5.10 2.51 -27.82
C THR A 463 -4.53 3.16 -26.58
N TRP A 464 -3.57 2.50 -25.95
CA TRP A 464 -3.00 2.87 -24.66
C TRP A 464 -1.48 2.90 -24.73
N ALA A 465 -0.88 3.84 -24.02
CA ALA A 465 0.56 3.97 -23.87
C ALA A 465 0.92 4.14 -22.39
N ASN A 466 1.85 3.33 -21.91
CA ASN A 466 2.33 3.44 -20.54
C ASN A 466 3.01 4.80 -20.31
N ARG A 467 2.72 5.42 -19.19
CA ARG A 467 3.24 6.72 -18.71
C ARG A 467 3.83 6.63 -17.32
N SER A 468 4.29 5.45 -16.93
CA SER A 468 4.88 5.23 -15.59
C SER A 468 6.37 5.57 -15.54
N ASN A 469 7.03 5.88 -16.66
CA ASN A 469 8.46 6.17 -16.66
C ASN A 469 8.79 7.39 -15.78
N GLY A 470 9.63 7.19 -14.77
CA GLY A 470 9.95 8.20 -13.74
C GLY A 470 9.07 8.13 -12.49
N LEU A 471 7.98 7.36 -12.48
CA LEU A 471 7.24 7.03 -11.27
C LEU A 471 8.00 5.97 -10.47
N ILE A 472 8.73 6.40 -9.46
CA ILE A 472 9.51 5.52 -8.57
C ILE A 472 8.61 5.08 -7.41
N VAL A 473 7.66 4.18 -7.71
CA VAL A 473 6.60 3.77 -6.77
C VAL A 473 6.41 2.25 -6.66
N THR A 474 7.33 1.47 -7.24
CA THR A 474 7.31 0.00 -7.17
C THR A 474 7.33 -0.48 -5.71
N MET A 475 6.47 -1.45 -5.38
CA MET A 475 6.31 -2.02 -4.05
C MET A 475 7.04 -3.36 -3.96
N PHE A 476 8.29 -3.34 -3.47
CA PHE A 476 9.11 -4.54 -3.35
C PHE A 476 8.78 -5.36 -2.11
N TYR A 477 8.86 -6.69 -2.24
CA TYR A 477 8.82 -7.67 -1.16
C TYR A 477 10.21 -8.18 -0.79
N ASP A 478 11.15 -8.13 -1.75
CA ASP A 478 12.50 -8.68 -1.63
C ASP A 478 13.43 -8.04 -2.67
N MET A 479 14.73 -8.18 -2.50
CA MET A 479 15.73 -7.85 -3.51
C MET A 479 17.00 -8.68 -3.37
N ASP A 480 17.73 -8.84 -4.49
CA ASP A 480 19.10 -9.35 -4.45
C ASP A 480 19.97 -8.68 -5.51
N ILE A 481 21.30 -8.82 -5.35
CA ILE A 481 22.34 -8.29 -6.25
C ILE A 481 23.34 -9.39 -6.54
N ALA A 482 23.63 -9.66 -7.82
CA ALA A 482 24.69 -10.57 -8.20
C ALA A 482 26.05 -10.04 -7.71
N GLN A 483 26.72 -10.79 -6.82
CA GLN A 483 28.00 -10.37 -6.23
C GLN A 483 29.16 -10.41 -7.23
N SER A 484 29.05 -11.16 -8.32
CA SER A 484 29.99 -11.15 -9.45
C SER A 484 29.99 -9.81 -10.20
N LYS A 485 28.79 -9.16 -10.31
CA LYS A 485 28.57 -7.94 -11.07
C LYS A 485 27.45 -7.10 -10.48
N GLY A 486 27.76 -6.06 -9.74
CA GLY A 486 26.84 -5.20 -9.02
C GLY A 486 25.82 -4.44 -9.88
N LEU A 487 25.89 -4.53 -11.20
CA LEU A 487 24.92 -3.99 -12.13
C LEU A 487 23.71 -4.90 -12.36
N VAL A 488 23.83 -6.21 -12.01
CA VAL A 488 22.72 -7.17 -12.11
C VAL A 488 22.02 -7.26 -10.77
N PHE A 489 20.83 -6.70 -10.68
CA PHE A 489 20.03 -6.69 -9.46
C PHE A 489 18.54 -6.51 -9.75
N GLY A 490 17.74 -6.80 -8.77
CA GLY A 490 16.29 -6.62 -8.82
C GLY A 490 15.59 -7.25 -7.65
N GLY A 491 14.29 -7.48 -7.78
CA GLY A 491 13.48 -8.02 -6.70
C GLY A 491 12.08 -8.42 -7.13
N GLY A 492 11.38 -9.08 -6.25
CA GLY A 492 9.96 -9.34 -6.41
C GLY A 492 9.12 -8.16 -5.99
N ALA A 493 8.18 -7.76 -6.84
CA ALA A 493 7.32 -6.61 -6.64
C ALA A 493 5.85 -7.00 -6.67
N GLN A 494 5.05 -6.33 -5.85
CA GLN A 494 3.61 -6.51 -5.85
C GLN A 494 3.02 -6.14 -7.20
N ASP A 495 2.17 -7.01 -7.75
CA ASP A 495 1.41 -6.87 -8.99
C ASP A 495 2.26 -6.58 -10.25
N ASN A 496 3.59 -6.42 -10.10
CA ASN A 496 4.52 -6.05 -11.17
C ASN A 496 5.62 -7.10 -11.42
N GLY A 497 5.49 -8.28 -10.85
CA GLY A 497 6.35 -9.42 -11.10
C GLY A 497 7.70 -9.36 -10.40
N THR A 498 8.57 -10.33 -10.70
CA THR A 498 9.98 -10.26 -10.36
C THR A 498 10.71 -9.52 -11.45
N VAL A 499 11.27 -8.36 -11.13
CA VAL A 499 11.89 -7.44 -12.10
C VAL A 499 13.37 -7.27 -11.81
N ILE A 500 14.18 -7.28 -12.88
CA ILE A 500 15.64 -7.11 -12.77
C ILE A 500 16.18 -6.14 -13.83
N THR A 501 17.33 -5.56 -13.55
CA THR A 501 18.22 -4.93 -14.55
C THR A 501 19.51 -5.75 -14.69
N THR A 502 20.17 -5.68 -15.85
CA THR A 502 21.46 -6.33 -16.12
C THR A 502 22.57 -5.36 -16.45
N ASP A 503 22.26 -4.07 -16.58
CA ASP A 503 23.19 -2.99 -16.87
C ASP A 503 23.22 -1.90 -15.77
N GLY A 504 22.36 -2.04 -14.77
CA GLY A 504 22.26 -1.14 -13.62
C GLY A 504 21.51 0.17 -13.89
N ALA A 505 21.00 0.39 -15.10
CA ALA A 505 20.22 1.58 -15.41
C ALA A 505 18.81 1.47 -14.83
N SER A 506 18.27 2.59 -14.35
CA SER A 506 16.99 2.62 -13.66
C SER A 506 15.77 2.40 -14.57
N ASP A 507 15.94 2.63 -15.87
CA ASP A 507 14.91 2.55 -16.90
C ASP A 507 15.00 1.29 -17.79
N THR A 508 15.88 0.35 -17.46
CA THR A 508 16.12 -0.89 -18.23
C THR A 508 15.61 -2.14 -17.51
N PHE A 509 14.87 -2.00 -16.43
CA PHE A 509 14.30 -3.17 -15.76
C PHE A 509 13.30 -3.90 -16.66
N TYR A 510 13.32 -5.21 -16.56
CA TYR A 510 12.39 -6.08 -17.25
C TYR A 510 11.90 -7.20 -16.33
N GLU A 511 10.75 -7.75 -16.67
CA GLU A 511 10.05 -8.77 -15.90
C GLU A 511 10.63 -10.16 -16.20
N LEU A 512 11.08 -10.87 -15.15
CA LEU A 512 11.45 -12.29 -15.21
C LEU A 512 10.25 -13.21 -14.99
N LEU A 513 9.39 -12.86 -14.03
CA LEU A 513 8.17 -13.58 -13.68
C LEU A 513 7.04 -12.55 -13.55
N SER A 514 5.86 -12.88 -14.08
CA SER A 514 4.66 -12.05 -13.97
C SER A 514 3.89 -12.31 -12.66
N GLY A 515 2.89 -11.46 -12.38
CA GLY A 515 2.05 -11.55 -11.18
C GLY A 515 2.70 -10.87 -9.97
N ASP A 516 2.46 -11.39 -8.77
CA ASP A 516 3.18 -10.95 -7.56
C ASP A 516 4.56 -11.59 -7.52
N GLY A 517 5.61 -10.80 -7.72
CA GLY A 517 6.99 -11.27 -7.58
C GLY A 517 7.31 -11.58 -6.11
N GLY A 518 7.98 -12.70 -5.87
CA GLY A 518 8.42 -13.12 -4.56
C GLY A 518 9.93 -12.89 -4.34
N TRP A 519 10.58 -13.88 -3.73
CA TRP A 519 12.02 -13.86 -3.48
C TRP A 519 12.82 -14.06 -4.76
N ILE A 520 13.98 -13.40 -4.85
CA ILE A 520 15.01 -13.65 -5.84
C ILE A 520 16.33 -13.91 -5.14
N VAL A 521 17.13 -14.87 -5.63
CA VAL A 521 18.51 -15.09 -5.19
C VAL A 521 19.38 -15.31 -6.42
N PHE A 522 20.45 -14.53 -6.56
CA PHE A 522 21.46 -14.71 -7.58
C PHE A 522 22.59 -15.63 -7.10
N ASP A 523 23.14 -16.41 -8.01
CA ASP A 523 24.38 -17.12 -7.75
C ASP A 523 25.51 -16.09 -7.53
N PRO A 524 26.24 -16.16 -6.41
CA PRO A 524 27.30 -15.20 -6.13
C PRO A 524 28.43 -15.16 -7.16
N GLN A 525 28.60 -16.24 -7.95
CA GLN A 525 29.70 -16.39 -8.92
C GLN A 525 29.23 -16.30 -10.38
N ASP A 526 27.93 -16.47 -10.65
CA ASP A 526 27.35 -16.48 -12.00
C ASP A 526 26.09 -15.59 -12.04
N GLU A 527 26.22 -14.36 -12.51
CA GLU A 527 25.11 -13.42 -12.65
C GLU A 527 24.00 -13.89 -13.60
N GLY A 528 24.27 -14.87 -14.43
CA GLY A 528 23.28 -15.49 -15.32
C GLY A 528 22.47 -16.62 -14.66
N HIS A 529 22.81 -17.01 -13.44
CA HIS A 529 22.11 -18.03 -12.68
C HIS A 529 21.36 -17.42 -11.50
N ALA A 530 20.06 -17.67 -11.42
CA ALA A 530 19.20 -17.17 -10.33
C ALA A 530 18.02 -18.09 -10.08
N TYR A 531 17.47 -18.02 -8.87
CA TYR A 531 16.16 -18.54 -8.54
C TYR A 531 15.23 -17.38 -8.20
N ALA A 532 14.00 -17.43 -8.71
CA ALA A 532 12.98 -16.48 -8.35
C ALA A 532 11.66 -17.18 -8.07
N SER A 533 10.87 -16.64 -7.17
CA SER A 533 9.52 -17.14 -6.88
C SER A 533 8.48 -16.10 -7.19
N TYR A 534 7.25 -16.56 -7.35
CA TYR A 534 6.07 -15.76 -7.08
C TYR A 534 5.31 -16.44 -5.93
N TYR A 535 4.12 -16.07 -5.62
CA TYR A 535 3.45 -16.50 -4.37
C TYR A 535 3.56 -18.00 -4.03
N ASN A 536 3.54 -18.29 -2.74
CA ASN A 536 3.76 -19.60 -2.14
C ASN A 536 5.18 -20.12 -2.45
N MET A 537 5.30 -21.42 -2.73
CA MET A 537 6.57 -22.07 -3.07
C MET A 537 6.71 -22.31 -4.58
N ASN A 538 6.17 -21.42 -5.42
CA ASN A 538 6.35 -21.52 -6.86
C ASN A 538 7.71 -20.94 -7.22
N ILE A 539 8.69 -21.80 -7.46
CA ILE A 539 10.09 -21.45 -7.66
C ILE A 539 10.52 -21.76 -9.08
N HIS A 540 11.14 -20.78 -9.72
CA HIS A 540 11.72 -20.92 -11.05
C HIS A 540 13.22 -20.70 -10.99
N ARG A 541 13.97 -21.53 -11.71
CA ARG A 541 15.40 -21.37 -11.98
C ARG A 541 15.59 -20.68 -13.30
N PHE A 542 16.52 -19.75 -13.32
CA PHE A 542 16.96 -19.02 -14.51
C PHE A 542 18.41 -19.31 -14.80
N ARG A 543 18.74 -19.56 -16.09
CA ARG A 543 20.10 -19.58 -16.65
C ARG A 543 20.09 -18.73 -17.91
N GLY A 544 20.57 -17.49 -17.80
CA GLY A 544 20.36 -16.48 -18.82
C GLY A 544 18.87 -16.28 -19.12
N LYS A 545 18.45 -16.53 -20.35
CA LYS A 545 17.04 -16.43 -20.75
C LYS A 545 16.22 -17.72 -20.56
N THR A 546 16.83 -18.80 -20.13
CA THR A 546 16.13 -20.08 -19.94
C THR A 546 15.49 -20.12 -18.57
N ARG A 547 14.18 -20.34 -18.54
CA ARG A 547 13.36 -20.48 -17.35
C ARG A 547 12.88 -21.92 -17.20
N VAL A 548 13.01 -22.48 -16.00
CA VAL A 548 12.52 -23.82 -15.65
C VAL A 548 11.76 -23.73 -14.33
N ASP A 549 10.56 -24.30 -14.28
CA ASP A 549 9.85 -24.52 -13.01
C ASP A 549 10.54 -25.61 -12.21
N VAL A 550 10.99 -25.26 -11.03
CA VAL A 550 11.72 -26.15 -10.11
C VAL A 550 11.04 -26.17 -8.74
N SER A 551 9.75 -25.92 -8.68
CA SER A 551 8.98 -25.91 -7.44
C SER A 551 9.05 -27.23 -6.69
N PRO A 552 9.15 -27.24 -5.36
CA PRO A 552 9.10 -28.46 -4.56
C PRO A 552 7.80 -29.26 -4.78
N PRO A 553 7.85 -30.60 -4.87
CA PRO A 553 6.67 -31.44 -5.05
C PRO A 553 5.92 -31.64 -3.71
N ALA A 554 5.60 -30.54 -3.01
CA ALA A 554 4.93 -30.62 -1.73
C ALA A 554 3.50 -31.14 -1.88
N PRO A 555 3.00 -32.03 -1.00
CA PRO A 555 1.59 -32.35 -0.89
C PRO A 555 0.73 -31.08 -0.74
N LYS A 556 -0.51 -31.10 -1.24
CA LYS A 556 -1.37 -29.92 -1.25
C LYS A 556 -1.60 -29.29 0.13
N ASP A 557 -1.60 -30.07 1.17
CA ASP A 557 -1.72 -29.74 2.59
C ASP A 557 -0.40 -29.24 3.21
N GLU A 558 0.77 -29.61 2.69
CA GLU A 558 2.08 -29.14 3.12
C GLU A 558 2.56 -27.89 2.34
N ARG A 559 1.84 -27.48 1.30
CA ARG A 559 2.08 -26.23 0.57
C ARG A 559 1.59 -24.99 1.35
N GLU A 560 1.31 -25.10 2.63
CA GLU A 560 1.00 -23.96 3.51
C GLU A 560 2.27 -23.18 3.84
N SER A 561 2.91 -22.65 2.80
CA SER A 561 3.92 -21.62 2.95
C SER A 561 3.25 -20.31 3.35
N ILE A 562 4.02 -19.42 3.94
CA ILE A 562 3.70 -17.99 3.96
C ILE A 562 3.44 -17.47 2.52
N TRP A 563 2.73 -16.38 2.38
CA TRP A 563 2.42 -15.76 1.07
C TRP A 563 3.64 -15.71 0.13
N MET A 564 4.78 -15.25 0.63
CA MET A 564 6.07 -15.23 -0.06
C MET A 564 7.03 -16.19 0.65
N ALA A 565 7.16 -17.42 0.13
CA ALA A 565 8.06 -18.40 0.70
C ALA A 565 9.51 -17.97 0.56
N TYR A 566 10.24 -18.02 1.66
CA TYR A 566 11.66 -17.67 1.71
C TYR A 566 12.48 -18.63 0.82
N ILE A 567 13.41 -18.09 0.06
CA ILE A 567 14.39 -18.86 -0.70
C ILE A 567 15.79 -18.42 -0.27
N THR A 568 16.67 -19.36 -0.03
CA THR A 568 18.10 -19.07 0.20
C THR A 568 18.98 -20.14 -0.47
N MET A 569 20.10 -19.71 -0.99
CA MET A 569 21.12 -20.53 -1.61
C MET A 569 22.20 -20.87 -0.57
N ASP A 570 22.75 -22.07 -0.63
CA ASP A 570 23.94 -22.42 0.16
C ASP A 570 25.13 -21.56 -0.34
N PRO A 571 25.80 -20.80 0.53
CA PRO A 571 26.87 -19.91 0.10
C PRO A 571 28.09 -20.61 -0.46
N ALA A 572 28.26 -21.94 -0.23
CA ALA A 572 29.35 -22.74 -0.77
C ALA A 572 28.97 -23.53 -2.02
N ASP A 573 27.67 -23.70 -2.31
CA ASP A 573 27.19 -24.51 -3.44
C ASP A 573 25.86 -23.96 -3.98
N SER A 574 25.92 -23.24 -5.07
CA SER A 574 24.76 -22.61 -5.71
C SER A 574 23.69 -23.58 -6.25
N LYS A 575 24.01 -24.88 -6.35
CA LYS A 575 23.04 -25.94 -6.69
C LYS A 575 22.22 -26.39 -5.49
N THR A 576 22.67 -26.04 -4.29
CA THR A 576 21.99 -26.33 -3.04
C THR A 576 21.14 -25.13 -2.63
N VAL A 577 19.83 -25.32 -2.61
CA VAL A 577 18.84 -24.29 -2.30
C VAL A 577 17.88 -24.79 -1.23
N TYR A 578 17.45 -23.87 -0.38
CA TYR A 578 16.48 -24.13 0.67
C TYR A 578 15.26 -23.22 0.51
N THR A 579 14.09 -23.76 0.87
CA THR A 579 12.83 -23.01 0.98
C THR A 579 11.97 -23.58 2.11
N GLY A 580 10.87 -22.92 2.44
CA GLY A 580 10.05 -23.31 3.59
C GLY A 580 8.54 -23.25 3.37
N SER A 581 7.87 -24.29 3.86
CA SER A 581 6.47 -24.28 4.25
C SER A 581 6.39 -24.24 5.78
N ASN A 582 5.60 -25.11 6.43
CA ASN A 582 5.78 -25.47 7.84
C ASN A 582 6.97 -26.43 8.07
N ARG A 583 7.63 -26.84 6.96
CA ARG A 583 8.85 -27.67 6.92
C ARG A 583 9.91 -27.02 6.06
N ALA A 584 11.18 -27.29 6.35
CA ALA A 584 12.29 -26.93 5.47
C ALA A 584 12.41 -27.93 4.33
N TRP A 585 12.58 -27.41 3.13
CA TRP A 585 12.83 -28.15 1.90
C TRP A 585 14.22 -27.84 1.38
N LYS A 586 14.92 -28.86 0.86
CA LYS A 586 16.27 -28.73 0.32
C LYS A 586 16.36 -29.43 -1.03
N THR A 587 17.03 -28.79 -1.96
CA THR A 587 17.60 -29.42 -3.17
C THR A 587 19.11 -29.34 -3.13
N VAL A 588 19.79 -30.28 -3.80
CA VAL A 588 21.27 -30.30 -3.97
C VAL A 588 21.65 -30.43 -5.45
N ASN A 589 20.70 -30.28 -6.34
CA ASN A 589 20.87 -30.51 -7.78
C ASN A 589 20.05 -29.50 -8.60
N ASP A 590 20.20 -28.23 -8.27
CA ASP A 590 19.62 -27.12 -9.07
C ASP A 590 18.08 -27.11 -9.09
N GLY A 591 17.42 -27.61 -8.03
CA GLY A 591 15.97 -27.70 -7.98
C GLY A 591 15.34 -28.87 -8.72
N ASN A 592 16.14 -29.74 -9.35
CA ASN A 592 15.61 -30.90 -10.09
C ASN A 592 14.94 -31.92 -9.17
N ASN A 593 15.38 -32.03 -7.91
CA ASN A 593 14.74 -32.85 -6.88
C ASN A 593 14.80 -32.14 -5.52
N TRP A 594 13.69 -32.17 -4.80
CA TRP A 594 13.56 -31.61 -3.46
C TRP A 594 13.27 -32.70 -2.42
N LYS A 595 13.79 -32.50 -1.22
CA LYS A 595 13.47 -33.33 -0.05
C LYS A 595 13.04 -32.41 1.11
N ALA A 596 12.00 -32.81 1.84
CA ALA A 596 11.75 -32.25 3.15
C ALA A 596 12.88 -32.71 4.10
N VAL A 597 13.57 -31.73 4.68
CA VAL A 597 14.74 -31.97 5.55
C VAL A 597 14.45 -31.64 7.01
N SER A 598 13.22 -31.22 7.33
CA SER A 598 12.75 -31.06 8.72
C SER A 598 11.37 -31.71 8.91
N PRO A 599 11.00 -32.10 10.14
CA PRO A 599 9.60 -32.30 10.51
C PRO A 599 8.83 -30.97 10.40
N PRO A 600 7.49 -30.96 10.55
CA PRO A 600 6.78 -29.73 10.86
C PRO A 600 7.34 -29.16 12.16
N LEU A 601 7.87 -27.93 12.12
CA LEU A 601 8.62 -27.37 13.26
C LEU A 601 7.67 -27.02 14.43
N ASP A 602 7.01 -25.85 14.36
CA ASP A 602 5.97 -25.45 15.31
C ASP A 602 4.57 -25.42 14.68
N GLY A 603 4.45 -25.90 13.44
CA GLY A 603 3.21 -25.94 12.66
C GLY A 603 2.88 -24.63 11.95
N SER A 604 3.62 -23.54 12.19
CA SER A 604 3.48 -22.27 11.46
C SER A 604 4.44 -22.20 10.27
N PRO A 605 4.17 -21.33 9.27
CA PRO A 605 5.07 -21.15 8.14
C PRO A 605 6.47 -20.69 8.55
N ILE A 606 7.49 -21.16 7.84
CA ILE A 606 8.86 -20.67 7.93
C ILE A 606 8.91 -19.27 7.26
N THR A 607 9.52 -18.33 7.96
CA THR A 607 9.62 -16.92 7.55
C THR A 607 11.06 -16.47 7.30
N ALA A 608 12.04 -17.20 7.82
CA ALA A 608 13.46 -16.93 7.61
C ALA A 608 14.25 -18.23 7.62
N ILE A 609 15.20 -18.36 6.69
CA ILE A 609 16.17 -19.44 6.62
C ILE A 609 17.55 -18.83 6.43
N GLU A 610 18.51 -19.19 7.27
CA GLU A 610 19.91 -18.78 7.13
C GLU A 610 20.82 -20.01 7.11
N VAL A 611 21.63 -20.13 6.05
CA VAL A 611 22.71 -21.09 5.95
C VAL A 611 23.99 -20.36 6.32
N ALA A 612 24.68 -20.82 7.37
CA ALA A 612 25.83 -20.08 7.89
C ALA A 612 27.04 -20.20 6.94
N GLU A 613 27.51 -19.05 6.43
CA GLU A 613 28.64 -18.97 5.50
C GLU A 613 29.91 -19.61 6.07
N ALA A 614 30.22 -19.37 7.34
CA ALA A 614 31.40 -19.95 8.01
C ALA A 614 31.31 -21.48 8.21
N ASN A 615 30.13 -22.08 8.11
CA ASN A 615 29.92 -23.55 8.21
C ASN A 615 28.51 -23.88 7.71
N THR A 616 28.38 -24.27 6.45
CA THR A 616 27.09 -24.50 5.78
C THR A 616 26.34 -25.73 6.30
N ALA A 617 26.99 -26.59 7.15
CA ALA A 617 26.25 -27.61 7.89
C ALA A 617 25.28 -27.02 8.94
N ARG A 618 25.45 -25.75 9.30
CA ARG A 618 24.57 -25.04 10.24
C ARG A 618 23.49 -24.28 9.51
N ILE A 619 22.25 -24.66 9.81
CA ILE A 619 21.05 -24.02 9.24
C ILE A 619 20.20 -23.50 10.39
N TYR A 620 19.73 -22.28 10.25
CA TYR A 620 18.90 -21.61 11.23
C TYR A 620 17.56 -21.23 10.62
N ILE A 621 16.47 -21.44 11.34
CA ILE A 621 15.10 -21.19 10.86
C ILE A 621 14.33 -20.37 11.89
N GLY A 622 13.65 -19.33 11.37
CA GLY A 622 12.63 -18.55 12.07
C GLY A 622 11.24 -18.81 11.50
N THR A 623 10.21 -18.76 12.34
CA THR A 623 8.83 -19.03 11.95
C THR A 623 7.90 -17.82 12.19
N GLU A 624 6.72 -17.89 11.60
CA GLU A 624 5.66 -16.88 11.78
C GLU A 624 5.21 -16.76 13.25
N ASN A 625 5.23 -17.85 14.00
CA ASN A 625 4.90 -17.83 15.43
C ASN A 625 6.09 -17.44 16.34
N GLY A 626 7.23 -17.02 15.77
CA GLY A 626 8.42 -16.61 16.51
C GLY A 626 9.24 -17.79 17.03
N GLY A 627 8.99 -19.00 16.54
CA GLY A 627 9.83 -20.16 16.83
C GLY A 627 11.20 -20.01 16.18
N PHE A 628 12.25 -20.47 16.89
CA PHE A 628 13.60 -20.54 16.35
C PHE A 628 14.15 -21.98 16.45
N PHE A 629 14.66 -22.50 15.33
CA PHE A 629 15.16 -23.85 15.21
C PHE A 629 16.52 -23.87 14.51
N ARG A 630 17.33 -24.90 14.80
CA ARG A 630 18.60 -25.08 14.09
C ARG A 630 18.89 -26.53 13.75
N SER A 631 19.61 -26.73 12.67
CA SER A 631 20.32 -27.96 12.34
C SER A 631 21.83 -27.71 12.39
N LEU A 632 22.60 -28.69 12.83
CA LEU A 632 24.07 -28.64 12.88
C LEU A 632 24.73 -29.62 11.90
N ASP A 633 23.94 -30.35 11.12
CA ASP A 633 24.32 -31.47 10.29
C ASP A 633 23.66 -31.45 8.90
N SER A 634 23.51 -30.25 8.32
CA SER A 634 22.95 -30.01 6.99
C SER A 634 21.48 -30.42 6.85
N GLY A 635 20.70 -30.34 7.94
CA GLY A 635 19.27 -30.63 7.94
C GLY A 635 18.92 -32.11 8.29
N LYS A 636 19.90 -32.93 8.73
CA LYS A 636 19.61 -34.31 9.12
C LYS A 636 18.88 -34.38 10.46
N THR A 637 19.27 -33.55 11.41
CA THR A 637 18.59 -33.40 12.71
C THR A 637 18.28 -31.97 13.05
N TRP A 638 17.25 -31.75 13.86
CA TRP A 638 16.75 -30.41 14.25
C TRP A 638 16.61 -30.32 15.76
N SER A 639 16.91 -29.13 16.29
CA SER A 639 16.69 -28.81 17.68
C SER A 639 15.20 -28.73 18.03
N PRO A 640 14.82 -28.82 19.30
CA PRO A 640 13.55 -28.25 19.76
C PRO A 640 13.51 -26.73 19.49
N ASN A 641 12.37 -26.10 19.75
CA ASN A 641 12.26 -24.65 19.70
C ASN A 641 13.19 -23.98 20.74
N LEU A 642 14.13 -23.16 20.24
CA LEU A 642 15.15 -22.47 21.03
C LEU A 642 14.88 -20.95 21.16
N SER A 643 13.68 -20.47 20.86
CA SER A 643 13.32 -19.04 21.00
C SER A 643 13.46 -18.55 22.45
N GLY A 644 13.23 -19.44 23.43
CA GLY A 644 13.35 -19.15 24.84
C GLY A 644 12.38 -18.06 25.30
N ALA A 645 12.70 -17.42 26.44
CA ALA A 645 11.92 -16.30 26.98
C ALA A 645 12.35 -14.92 26.42
N THR A 646 13.48 -14.85 25.70
CA THR A 646 14.03 -13.57 25.23
C THR A 646 13.46 -13.15 23.89
N LEU A 647 13.23 -14.09 22.95
CA LEU A 647 12.53 -13.78 21.71
C LEU A 647 11.03 -13.61 22.01
N PRO A 648 10.41 -12.53 21.52
CA PRO A 648 9.08 -12.12 22.02
C PRO A 648 7.90 -12.95 21.46
N GLY A 649 8.17 -14.05 20.73
CA GLY A 649 7.11 -14.93 20.19
C GLY A 649 6.34 -14.34 19.01
N TYR A 650 6.93 -13.39 18.29
CA TYR A 650 6.40 -12.80 17.05
C TYR A 650 7.21 -13.26 15.85
N MET A 651 6.68 -13.03 14.65
CA MET A 651 7.32 -13.41 13.38
C MET A 651 8.79 -12.99 13.35
N ILE A 652 9.69 -13.99 13.19
CA ILE A 652 11.10 -13.75 12.89
C ILE A 652 11.20 -13.42 11.40
N THR A 653 11.53 -12.18 11.08
CA THR A 653 11.53 -11.66 9.70
C THR A 653 12.82 -11.96 8.96
N ARG A 654 13.96 -11.96 9.67
CA ARG A 654 15.26 -12.27 9.08
C ARG A 654 16.19 -12.88 10.14
N LEU A 655 17.03 -13.80 9.70
CA LEU A 655 18.17 -14.32 10.42
C LEU A 655 19.44 -14.02 9.61
N LYS A 656 20.54 -13.67 10.27
CA LYS A 656 21.84 -13.50 9.61
C LYS A 656 22.99 -13.92 10.50
N THR A 657 23.85 -14.82 10.01
CA THR A 657 25.06 -15.27 10.69
C THR A 657 26.24 -14.35 10.38
N HIS A 658 27.17 -14.28 11.33
CA HIS A 658 28.44 -13.59 11.10
C HIS A 658 29.28 -14.38 10.06
N PRO A 659 29.89 -13.73 9.06
CA PRO A 659 30.56 -14.41 7.94
C PRO A 659 31.75 -15.30 8.35
N LYS A 660 32.32 -15.08 9.54
CA LYS A 660 33.47 -15.85 10.07
C LYS A 660 33.16 -16.64 11.33
N ASP A 661 31.92 -16.58 11.84
CA ASP A 661 31.51 -17.32 13.05
C ASP A 661 30.06 -17.79 12.91
N ALA A 662 29.91 -19.05 12.57
CA ALA A 662 28.59 -19.65 12.37
C ALA A 662 27.72 -19.73 13.64
N LYS A 663 28.26 -19.42 14.84
CA LYS A 663 27.52 -19.40 16.09
C LYS A 663 27.02 -17.99 16.46
N LEU A 664 27.66 -16.96 15.93
CA LEU A 664 27.26 -15.57 16.11
C LEU A 664 26.19 -15.21 15.07
N LEU A 665 24.96 -14.97 15.52
CA LEU A 665 23.85 -14.64 14.64
C LEU A 665 22.96 -13.54 15.21
N TYR A 666 22.22 -12.91 14.32
CA TYR A 666 21.27 -11.85 14.60
C TYR A 666 19.89 -12.23 14.07
N ALA A 667 18.85 -11.77 14.75
CA ALA A 667 17.45 -11.93 14.36
C ALA A 667 16.73 -10.60 14.39
N THR A 668 15.87 -10.34 13.41
CA THR A 668 14.87 -9.28 13.44
C THR A 668 13.48 -9.85 13.63
N VAL A 669 12.61 -9.08 14.28
CA VAL A 669 11.25 -9.47 14.63
C VAL A 669 10.28 -8.38 14.19
N ALA A 670 9.20 -8.80 13.51
CA ALA A 670 8.09 -7.92 13.17
C ALA A 670 7.28 -7.58 14.41
N ASN A 671 6.64 -6.47 14.47
CA ASN A 671 5.59 -6.00 15.37
C ASN A 671 5.82 -4.59 15.91
N PHE A 672 4.96 -4.19 16.85
CA PHE A 672 5.11 -2.98 17.67
C PHE A 672 5.10 -3.36 19.17
N GLY A 673 5.74 -2.55 20.01
CA GLY A 673 5.62 -2.68 21.46
C GLY A 673 6.67 -3.54 22.15
N HIS A 674 7.68 -4.01 21.43
CA HIS A 674 8.77 -4.86 21.93
C HIS A 674 10.12 -4.47 21.34
N SER A 675 11.18 -5.08 21.87
CA SER A 675 12.48 -5.05 21.19
C SER A 675 12.45 -5.89 19.91
N HIS A 676 13.17 -5.45 18.90
CA HIS A 676 13.03 -5.97 17.53
C HIS A 676 14.30 -6.62 17.01
N VAL A 677 15.47 -6.39 17.66
CA VAL A 677 16.75 -6.89 17.19
C VAL A 677 17.47 -7.65 18.30
N PHE A 678 17.78 -8.90 18.00
CA PHE A 678 18.39 -9.83 18.95
C PHE A 678 19.69 -10.41 18.41
N ARG A 679 20.60 -10.78 19.30
CA ARG A 679 21.87 -11.40 18.99
C ARG A 679 22.05 -12.66 19.81
N SER A 680 22.55 -13.74 19.19
CA SER A 680 23.05 -14.93 19.85
C SER A 680 24.55 -15.11 19.56
N LYS A 681 25.33 -15.59 20.55
CA LYS A 681 26.75 -15.94 20.41
C LYS A 681 27.01 -17.43 20.49
N ASP A 682 26.00 -18.23 20.70
CA ASP A 682 26.08 -19.69 20.93
C ASP A 682 25.21 -20.51 19.97
N GLY A 683 24.92 -19.92 18.80
CA GLY A 683 24.13 -20.57 17.75
C GLY A 683 22.64 -20.64 18.09
N GLY A 684 22.11 -19.64 18.78
CA GLY A 684 20.70 -19.53 19.12
C GLY A 684 20.27 -20.28 20.37
N THR A 685 21.21 -20.75 21.22
CA THR A 685 20.87 -21.35 22.52
C THR A 685 20.41 -20.26 23.49
N THR A 686 21.09 -19.12 23.48
CA THR A 686 20.70 -17.93 24.25
C THR A 686 20.63 -16.71 23.36
N TRP A 687 19.75 -15.76 23.72
CA TRP A 687 19.52 -14.54 22.98
C TRP A 687 19.73 -13.31 23.86
N GLN A 688 20.24 -12.25 23.30
CA GLN A 688 20.43 -10.96 23.92
C GLN A 688 19.68 -9.90 23.11
N ASP A 689 18.84 -9.12 23.77
CA ASP A 689 18.29 -7.90 23.21
C ASP A 689 19.42 -6.88 22.98
N ILE A 690 19.58 -6.42 21.74
CA ILE A 690 20.55 -5.40 21.34
C ILE A 690 19.91 -4.14 20.80
N ASP A 691 18.59 -4.11 20.70
CA ASP A 691 17.79 -2.91 20.41
C ASP A 691 17.81 -1.97 21.64
N LYS A 692 17.46 -2.48 22.79
CA LYS A 692 17.46 -1.75 24.08
C LYS A 692 16.74 -0.40 24.01
N GLY A 693 15.69 -0.28 23.18
CA GLY A 693 14.94 0.95 22.97
C GLY A 693 15.68 2.04 22.19
N GLN A 694 16.85 1.74 21.59
CA GLN A 694 17.59 2.68 20.75
C GLN A 694 16.99 2.81 19.35
N LEU A 695 16.31 1.78 18.87
CA LEU A 695 15.66 1.75 17.55
C LEU A 695 14.21 2.24 17.64
N PRO A 696 13.61 2.63 16.49
CA PRO A 696 12.18 2.91 16.44
C PRO A 696 11.35 1.68 16.79
N ASN A 697 10.27 1.89 17.55
CA ASN A 697 9.33 0.83 17.91
C ASN A 697 8.33 0.57 16.78
N VAL A 698 8.83 -0.06 15.72
CA VAL A 698 8.10 -0.41 14.49
C VAL A 698 8.55 -1.79 13.99
N PRO A 699 7.79 -2.46 13.12
CA PRO A 699 8.23 -3.72 12.51
C PRO A 699 9.61 -3.63 11.87
N HIS A 700 10.50 -4.58 12.21
CA HIS A 700 11.81 -4.74 11.59
C HIS A 700 11.78 -5.88 10.60
N HIS A 701 12.32 -5.67 9.39
CA HIS A 701 12.17 -6.60 8.28
C HIS A 701 13.46 -7.32 7.92
N VAL A 702 14.59 -6.64 8.05
CA VAL A 702 15.88 -7.15 7.59
C VAL A 702 16.99 -6.78 8.56
N VAL A 703 17.90 -7.72 8.78
CA VAL A 703 19.22 -7.51 9.38
C VAL A 703 20.29 -7.98 8.43
N LEU A 704 21.36 -7.18 8.31
CA LEU A 704 22.50 -7.44 7.44
C LEU A 704 23.80 -7.16 8.20
N ILE A 705 24.78 -8.05 8.06
CA ILE A 705 26.14 -7.87 8.55
C ILE A 705 27.01 -7.53 7.35
N ARG A 706 27.76 -6.45 7.45
CA ARG A 706 28.66 -6.02 6.38
C ARG A 706 29.82 -7.01 6.24
N PRO A 707 29.98 -7.76 5.12
CA PRO A 707 30.95 -8.87 5.03
C PRO A 707 32.41 -8.42 5.14
N ASP A 708 32.77 -7.27 4.54
CA ASP A 708 34.11 -6.68 4.58
C ASP A 708 34.43 -5.95 5.90
N ASN A 709 33.40 -5.65 6.71
CA ASN A 709 33.53 -5.08 8.03
C ASN A 709 32.44 -5.61 8.99
N PRO A 710 32.58 -6.84 9.49
CA PRO A 710 31.53 -7.50 10.28
C PRO A 710 31.20 -6.84 11.64
N ASN A 711 31.97 -5.79 12.02
CA ASN A 711 31.58 -4.96 13.15
C ASN A 711 30.43 -4.00 12.85
N LYS A 712 29.99 -3.91 11.58
CA LYS A 712 28.84 -3.11 11.16
C LYS A 712 27.63 -3.99 10.89
N VAL A 713 26.59 -3.80 11.68
CA VAL A 713 25.28 -4.46 11.55
C VAL A 713 24.27 -3.41 11.16
N TYR A 714 23.51 -3.70 10.11
CA TYR A 714 22.46 -2.82 9.58
C TYR A 714 21.09 -3.46 9.80
N VAL A 715 20.08 -2.63 10.04
CA VAL A 715 18.68 -3.06 10.07
C VAL A 715 17.82 -2.13 9.24
N GLY A 716 16.84 -2.70 8.54
CA GLY A 716 15.79 -2.01 7.81
C GLY A 716 14.43 -2.25 8.47
N ASN A 717 13.62 -1.19 8.57
CA ASN A 717 12.33 -1.22 9.23
C ASN A 717 11.35 -0.20 8.61
N ASP A 718 10.16 -0.05 9.18
CA ASP A 718 9.12 0.89 8.70
C ASP A 718 9.50 2.37 8.84
N ALA A 719 10.59 2.69 9.53
CA ALA A 719 11.06 4.06 9.74
C ALA A 719 12.43 4.34 9.06
N GLY A 720 13.00 3.36 8.33
CA GLY A 720 14.23 3.54 7.55
C GLY A 720 15.35 2.56 7.86
N VAL A 721 16.60 3.01 7.72
CA VAL A 721 17.82 2.21 7.86
C VAL A 721 18.65 2.69 9.05
N PHE A 722 19.13 1.73 9.85
CA PHE A 722 19.99 2.01 11.01
C PHE A 722 21.22 1.12 10.98
N VAL A 723 22.33 1.60 11.57
CA VAL A 723 23.58 0.88 11.64
C VAL A 723 24.13 0.88 13.06
N MET A 724 24.61 -0.28 13.52
CA MET A 724 25.29 -0.45 14.79
C MET A 724 26.77 -0.77 14.55
N ASP A 725 27.65 -0.18 15.37
CA ASP A 725 29.00 -0.69 15.54
C ASP A 725 29.01 -1.66 16.74
N THR A 726 29.35 -2.93 16.50
CA THR A 726 29.31 -3.97 17.53
C THR A 726 30.29 -3.73 18.69
N LYS A 727 31.33 -2.90 18.47
CA LYS A 727 32.31 -2.51 19.50
C LYS A 727 31.71 -1.53 20.53
N THR A 728 30.81 -0.65 20.08
CA THR A 728 30.16 0.34 20.96
C THR A 728 28.75 -0.10 21.40
N GLY A 729 28.09 -0.97 20.62
CA GLY A 729 26.71 -1.36 20.84
C GLY A 729 25.68 -0.23 20.63
N THR A 730 26.08 0.83 19.91
CA THR A 730 25.26 2.03 19.69
C THR A 730 24.69 2.03 18.26
N TRP A 731 23.38 2.21 18.16
CA TRP A 731 22.70 2.38 16.88
C TRP A 731 22.75 3.83 16.39
N LYS A 732 22.91 4.02 15.10
CA LYS A 732 22.92 5.33 14.43
C LYS A 732 21.97 5.31 13.25
N ASN A 733 21.32 6.45 13.00
CA ASN A 733 20.42 6.64 11.87
C ASN A 733 21.22 6.78 10.55
N LEU A 734 20.83 6.01 9.53
CA LEU A 734 21.36 6.08 8.17
C LEU A 734 20.29 6.52 7.15
N THR A 735 19.14 6.98 7.60
CA THR A 735 17.95 7.25 6.76
C THR A 735 18.04 8.57 5.96
N LYS A 736 19.03 9.45 6.24
CA LYS A 736 19.11 10.76 5.57
C LYS A 736 19.08 10.62 4.05
N ASN A 737 18.14 11.31 3.40
CA ASN A 737 17.83 11.29 1.96
C ASN A 737 17.16 9.99 1.45
N LEU A 738 16.84 9.04 2.32
CA LEU A 738 15.94 7.94 2.00
C LEU A 738 14.48 8.42 2.20
N PRO A 739 13.54 8.11 1.31
CA PRO A 739 12.13 8.44 1.56
C PRO A 739 11.58 7.71 2.79
N ASN A 740 10.51 8.24 3.38
CA ASN A 740 9.82 7.66 4.53
C ASN A 740 9.05 6.37 4.17
N ALA A 741 9.66 5.49 3.38
CA ALA A 741 9.10 4.20 2.99
C ALA A 741 9.55 3.08 3.92
N MET A 742 8.78 2.01 3.97
CA MET A 742 9.17 0.78 4.65
C MET A 742 10.36 0.15 3.92
N VAL A 743 11.44 -0.12 4.63
CA VAL A 743 12.62 -0.82 4.10
C VAL A 743 12.44 -2.31 4.35
N ILE A 744 12.08 -3.03 3.30
CA ILE A 744 11.69 -4.44 3.38
C ILE A 744 12.90 -5.36 3.32
N ASP A 745 13.86 -5.02 2.46
CA ASP A 745 15.07 -5.81 2.32
C ASP A 745 16.29 -4.94 2.03
N MET A 746 17.48 -5.49 2.28
CA MET A 746 18.77 -4.83 2.03
C MET A 746 19.83 -5.83 1.61
N VAL A 747 20.64 -5.43 0.63
CA VAL A 747 21.79 -6.21 0.17
C VAL A 747 23.02 -5.32 0.07
N TYR A 748 24.16 -5.82 0.53
CA TYR A 748 25.47 -5.16 0.41
C TYR A 748 26.27 -5.80 -0.73
N HIS A 749 26.71 -4.98 -1.67
CA HIS A 749 27.62 -5.41 -2.74
C HIS A 749 29.07 -5.11 -2.31
N VAL A 750 29.84 -6.18 -2.09
CA VAL A 750 31.18 -6.10 -1.46
C VAL A 750 32.16 -5.32 -2.32
N LYS A 751 32.24 -5.66 -3.60
CA LYS A 751 33.21 -5.07 -4.54
C LYS A 751 33.02 -3.56 -4.72
N ASP A 752 31.77 -3.10 -4.82
CA ASP A 752 31.46 -1.69 -5.00
C ASP A 752 31.39 -0.93 -3.67
N GLY A 753 31.29 -1.63 -2.54
CA GLY A 753 31.11 -1.02 -1.22
C GLY A 753 29.80 -0.26 -1.09
N THR A 754 28.72 -0.79 -1.69
CA THR A 754 27.42 -0.16 -1.71
C THR A 754 26.37 -0.96 -0.94
N LEU A 755 25.47 -0.28 -0.25
CA LEU A 755 24.28 -0.85 0.38
C LEU A 755 23.07 -0.45 -0.45
N SER A 756 22.29 -1.43 -0.89
CA SER A 756 21.00 -1.23 -1.54
C SER A 756 19.86 -1.60 -0.60
N ALA A 757 18.75 -0.88 -0.68
CA ALA A 757 17.55 -1.06 0.11
C ALA A 757 16.32 -1.11 -0.81
N ALA A 758 15.60 -2.22 -0.78
CA ALA A 758 14.29 -2.35 -1.39
C ALA A 758 13.21 -1.74 -0.47
N THR A 759 12.35 -0.93 -1.04
CA THR A 759 11.28 -0.28 -0.29
C THR A 759 9.90 -0.68 -0.80
N TYR A 760 8.93 -0.64 0.10
CA TYR A 760 7.54 -0.86 -0.27
C TYR A 760 6.90 0.47 -0.70
N GLY A 761 6.84 0.70 -2.02
CA GLY A 761 6.22 1.87 -2.64
C GLY A 761 7.17 2.99 -3.06
N ARG A 762 8.50 2.83 -2.93
CA ARG A 762 9.48 3.83 -3.41
C ARG A 762 10.68 3.19 -4.11
N SER A 763 10.49 2.02 -4.74
CA SER A 763 11.50 1.31 -5.53
C SER A 763 12.78 0.97 -4.74
N ILE A 764 13.93 0.81 -5.41
CA ILE A 764 15.22 0.47 -4.80
C ILE A 764 16.10 1.71 -4.68
N TRP A 765 16.75 1.85 -3.54
CA TRP A 765 17.70 2.94 -3.23
C TRP A 765 19.07 2.37 -2.90
N ARG A 766 20.13 3.13 -3.21
CA ARG A 766 21.52 2.71 -3.00
C ARG A 766 22.33 3.82 -2.38
N ILE A 767 23.26 3.47 -1.48
CA ILE A 767 24.22 4.37 -0.85
C ILE A 767 25.63 3.78 -0.91
N SER A 768 26.65 4.60 -1.20
CA SER A 768 28.04 4.19 -1.05
C SER A 768 28.47 4.29 0.41
N LEU A 769 29.13 3.24 0.90
CA LEU A 769 29.68 3.15 2.26
C LEU A 769 31.21 3.13 2.28
N LYS A 770 31.86 3.47 1.13
CA LYS A 770 33.32 3.65 1.02
C LYS A 770 33.79 4.87 1.76
#